data_44e0c4bbd8aeea70a581a3c123bc30db
#
_entry.id   44e0c4bbd8aeea70a581a3c123bc30db
#
_cell.length_a   1.000
_cell.length_b   1.000
_cell.length_c   1.000
_cell.angle_alpha   90.00
_cell.angle_beta   90.00
_cell.angle_gamma   90.00
#
_symmetry.space_group_name_H-M   'P 1'
#
loop_
_entity.id
_entity.type
_entity.pdbx_description
1 polymer ?
#
loop_
_entity_poly.entity_id
_entity_poly.type
_entity_poly.pdbx_seq_one_letter_code
_entity_poly.pdbx_strand_id
1 'polypeptide(L)'
;NNIPAPERNMLYSRFVRGNIIGTVVHYPEYEGSELAKGGFAGVTRILTDGDMRVSSKPKDIRAYTCIDENAPVINISHAESITLITYTDWTDDLGEYCEFRDRVNDKDTFALIDKCINKVDSADITEEPVSLEYKNIELKLDGGYFCESANEELLDLQKNEYDIMPHLLEKLYYNGLYGMQACAGTTAPRLSGLWVGEWNLLWRSAYTMDANVNIQVSGMNSSGLYEAGAGYMWFILRQIPDWVNNAAMVYGMKDAVLVPVNTDGHRAMMVEYDINYPFQYWNAGAGWMLIPIYEFLQTYGDAVITTFDASLIKMYGKDTFDVRKDVYEPLLKKAYNFWKQIGNPEYYTDTDGNARYEKGKCSLNAGEHYLIIPSFSPENKPFGYHSAITANAAMDISAAKDVINMYIEMINKEMAEENRTAAMQAVSEAEALLRLLPDFMYDESGAVKEWSMKEYGENNAHRHISHLYPAWPTLQTQHDSKLAAACRQAIINRNHENKGKDDTASHGWIHKALVEARLKNADAVYDTLNLLVHSDIFYTTLFTDHNTDRSKGVYCTDTAFGLVGIINEMLIYSDEHTIELLPAWSDKLGSGMVKGLRTRCGITINELKWDVDKKKVYVSLDWDKTEGINVVCRNYEIEKIGHER
;
A
#
# COMPACT_ATOMS: atom_id res chain seq x y z
N ASN A 1 -15.77 6.60 -19.70
CA ASN A 1 -16.66 6.35 -18.56
C ASN A 1 -18.08 6.90 -18.72
N ASN A 2 -18.69 6.71 -19.90
CA ASN A 2 -20.07 7.11 -20.13
C ASN A 2 -21.07 5.94 -19.90
N ILE A 3 -20.61 4.85 -19.30
CA ILE A 3 -21.45 3.71 -18.98
C ILE A 3 -22.25 4.05 -17.71
N PRO A 4 -23.57 3.87 -17.69
CA PRO A 4 -24.38 4.07 -16.51
C PRO A 4 -23.89 3.29 -15.29
N ALA A 5 -24.11 3.82 -14.08
CA ALA A 5 -23.58 3.22 -12.87
C ALA A 5 -23.94 1.73 -12.67
N PRO A 6 -25.18 1.28 -12.94
CA PRO A 6 -25.53 -0.14 -12.87
C PRO A 6 -24.69 -1.00 -13.81
N GLU A 7 -24.50 -0.56 -15.04
CA GLU A 7 -23.73 -1.29 -16.05
C GLU A 7 -22.25 -1.36 -15.70
N ARG A 8 -21.69 -0.28 -15.16
CA ARG A 8 -20.30 -0.28 -14.65
C ARG A 8 -20.13 -1.31 -13.55
N ASN A 9 -21.01 -1.31 -12.56
CA ASN A 9 -20.93 -2.24 -11.44
C ASN A 9 -21.02 -3.70 -11.91
N MET A 10 -21.83 -3.96 -12.92
CA MET A 10 -21.94 -5.27 -13.55
C MET A 10 -20.65 -5.68 -14.26
N LEU A 11 -20.03 -4.75 -15.00
CA LEU A 11 -18.75 -5.02 -15.65
C LEU A 11 -17.68 -5.43 -14.64
N TYR A 12 -17.64 -4.77 -13.49
CA TYR A 12 -16.72 -5.16 -12.42
C TYR A 12 -17.00 -6.55 -11.85
N SER A 13 -18.26 -6.88 -11.67
CA SER A 13 -18.63 -8.21 -11.17
C SER A 13 -18.38 -9.34 -12.18
N ARG A 14 -18.15 -9.05 -13.45
CA ARG A 14 -17.79 -10.02 -14.49
C ARG A 14 -16.41 -10.61 -14.36
N PHE A 15 -15.49 -9.88 -13.74
CA PHE A 15 -14.14 -10.39 -13.53
C PHE A 15 -14.11 -11.52 -12.53
N VAL A 16 -15.24 -11.79 -11.91
CA VAL A 16 -15.37 -12.77 -10.87
C VAL A 16 -16.32 -13.85 -11.37
N ARG A 17 -15.81 -15.03 -11.64
CA ARG A 17 -16.59 -16.18 -12.15
C ARG A 17 -16.65 -17.28 -11.13
N GLY A 18 -17.76 -17.92 -11.02
CA GLY A 18 -17.97 -19.08 -10.18
C GLY A 18 -19.36 -19.14 -9.57
N ASN A 19 -19.60 -20.14 -8.81
CA ASN A 19 -20.85 -20.31 -8.12
C ASN A 19 -20.93 -19.40 -6.92
N ILE A 20 -21.76 -18.38 -6.98
CA ILE A 20 -22.02 -17.50 -5.86
C ILE A 20 -23.33 -17.84 -5.25
N ILE A 21 -23.33 -17.98 -3.96
CA ILE A 21 -24.52 -18.07 -3.17
C ILE A 21 -24.62 -16.79 -2.35
N GLY A 22 -25.57 -15.95 -2.74
CA GLY A 22 -25.83 -14.69 -2.03
C GLY A 22 -27.11 -14.79 -1.23
N THR A 23 -27.03 -14.41 0.03
CA THR A 23 -28.20 -14.30 0.90
C THR A 23 -28.58 -12.83 1.05
N VAL A 24 -29.79 -12.49 0.68
CA VAL A 24 -30.38 -11.19 0.97
C VAL A 24 -31.26 -11.34 2.21
N VAL A 25 -30.97 -10.57 3.23
CA VAL A 25 -31.73 -10.58 4.48
C VAL A 25 -32.60 -9.33 4.51
N HIS A 26 -33.91 -9.53 4.69
CA HIS A 26 -34.86 -8.45 4.82
C HIS A 26 -35.09 -8.10 6.28
N TYR A 27 -34.81 -6.85 6.63
CA TYR A 27 -35.06 -6.29 7.94
C TYR A 27 -36.24 -5.29 7.87
N PRO A 28 -37.41 -5.64 8.39
CA PRO A 28 -38.60 -4.80 8.30
C PRO A 28 -38.41 -3.42 8.93
N GLU A 29 -37.65 -3.31 9.98
CA GLU A 29 -37.34 -2.06 10.68
C GLU A 29 -36.62 -1.02 9.80
N TYR A 30 -35.99 -1.44 8.74
CA TYR A 30 -35.35 -0.54 7.78
C TYR A 30 -36.26 -0.16 6.60
N GLU A 31 -37.41 -0.79 6.49
CA GLU A 31 -38.34 -0.50 5.40
C GLU A 31 -38.85 0.94 5.50
N GLY A 32 -38.68 1.70 4.41
CA GLY A 32 -39.04 3.12 4.38
C GLY A 32 -38.03 4.08 5.04
N SER A 33 -36.94 3.57 5.62
CA SER A 33 -35.84 4.39 6.14
C SER A 33 -35.06 5.09 5.03
N GLU A 34 -34.27 6.11 5.36
CA GLU A 34 -33.35 6.75 4.40
C GLU A 34 -32.29 5.77 3.88
N LEU A 35 -31.83 4.85 4.74
CA LEU A 35 -30.95 3.75 4.35
C LEU A 35 -31.56 2.89 3.24
N ALA A 36 -32.82 2.52 3.42
CA ALA A 36 -33.56 1.74 2.42
C ALA A 36 -33.77 2.52 1.12
N LYS A 37 -34.05 3.82 1.23
CA LYS A 37 -34.20 4.71 0.06
C LYS A 37 -32.89 4.91 -0.69
N GLY A 38 -31.78 5.02 0.03
CA GLY A 38 -30.44 5.06 -0.55
C GLY A 38 -30.02 3.76 -1.22
N GLY A 39 -30.81 2.72 -1.08
CA GLY A 39 -30.56 1.43 -1.70
C GLY A 39 -29.45 0.66 -1.06
N PHE A 40 -29.13 1.02 0.17
CA PHE A 40 -28.06 0.42 0.90
C PHE A 40 -28.52 -0.07 2.27
N ALA A 41 -28.29 -1.30 2.58
CA ALA A 41 -28.47 -1.88 3.88
C ALA A 41 -27.48 -3.02 4.09
N GLY A 42 -26.25 -2.65 4.43
CA GLY A 42 -25.23 -3.59 4.87
C GLY A 42 -25.00 -4.76 3.91
N VAL A 43 -24.74 -4.49 2.65
CA VAL A 43 -24.45 -5.57 1.70
C VAL A 43 -23.12 -6.19 2.04
N THR A 44 -23.19 -7.38 2.60
CA THR A 44 -22.02 -8.22 2.81
C THR A 44 -22.12 -9.40 1.86
N ARG A 45 -21.00 -9.81 1.32
CA ARG A 45 -20.97 -11.00 0.51
C ARG A 45 -19.72 -11.80 0.77
N ILE A 46 -19.92 -13.07 0.71
CA ILE A 46 -18.88 -14.07 0.79
C ILE A 46 -18.91 -14.82 -0.53
N LEU A 47 -17.78 -15.05 -1.08
CA LEU A 47 -17.66 -15.65 -2.38
C LEU A 47 -17.15 -17.06 -2.26
N THR A 48 -17.70 -17.92 -3.09
CA THR A 48 -17.12 -19.20 -3.40
C THR A 48 -16.26 -19.07 -4.65
N ASP A 49 -15.19 -19.81 -4.72
CA ASP A 49 -14.30 -19.82 -5.88
C ASP A 49 -13.74 -18.45 -6.30
N GLY A 50 -13.70 -17.53 -5.37
CA GLY A 50 -13.21 -16.18 -5.62
C GLY A 50 -14.19 -15.26 -6.34
N ASP A 51 -15.41 -15.69 -6.57
CA ASP A 51 -16.38 -14.93 -7.33
C ASP A 51 -17.25 -14.02 -6.50
N MET A 52 -17.65 -12.91 -7.10
CA MET A 52 -18.38 -11.84 -6.45
C MET A 52 -19.59 -11.40 -7.24
N ARG A 53 -20.68 -11.10 -6.52
CA ARG A 53 -21.89 -10.64 -7.15
C ARG A 53 -22.70 -9.69 -6.27
N VAL A 54 -23.28 -8.68 -6.86
CA VAL A 54 -24.10 -7.70 -6.15
C VAL A 54 -25.41 -7.50 -6.91
N SER A 55 -26.53 -7.39 -6.19
CA SER A 55 -27.84 -7.26 -6.82
C SER A 55 -28.06 -5.92 -7.51
N SER A 56 -29.00 -5.92 -8.45
CA SER A 56 -29.30 -4.81 -9.33
C SER A 56 -30.16 -3.71 -8.73
N LYS A 57 -30.99 -4.01 -7.76
CA LYS A 57 -31.95 -3.04 -7.23
C LYS A 57 -31.67 -2.76 -5.76
N PRO A 58 -30.94 -1.68 -5.48
CA PRO A 58 -30.55 -1.35 -4.12
C PRO A 58 -31.69 -1.30 -3.11
N LYS A 59 -32.83 -0.77 -3.49
CA LYS A 59 -34.01 -0.68 -2.61
C LYS A 59 -34.58 -2.03 -2.18
N ASP A 60 -34.26 -3.09 -2.89
CA ASP A 60 -34.76 -4.43 -2.62
C ASP A 60 -33.75 -5.23 -1.75
N ILE A 61 -32.55 -4.67 -1.51
CA ILE A 61 -31.50 -5.27 -0.71
C ILE A 61 -31.42 -4.56 0.62
N ARG A 62 -31.54 -5.31 1.70
CA ARG A 62 -31.40 -4.81 3.06
C ARG A 62 -30.06 -5.21 3.66
N ALA A 63 -29.76 -6.48 3.59
CA ALA A 63 -28.47 -7.03 3.90
C ALA A 63 -28.15 -8.12 2.88
N TYR A 64 -26.91 -8.28 2.57
CA TYR A 64 -26.48 -9.26 1.58
C TYR A 64 -25.29 -10.06 2.09
N THR A 65 -25.39 -11.37 2.00
CA THR A 65 -24.32 -12.30 2.36
C THR A 65 -24.21 -13.41 1.34
N CYS A 66 -23.04 -13.64 0.82
CA CYS A 66 -22.73 -14.85 0.05
C CYS A 66 -22.25 -15.94 1.00
N ILE A 67 -22.78 -17.14 0.85
CA ILE A 67 -22.46 -18.28 1.68
C ILE A 67 -22.25 -19.52 0.80
N ASP A 68 -21.33 -20.35 1.16
CA ASP A 68 -21.25 -21.75 0.74
C ASP A 68 -21.20 -22.66 1.96
N GLU A 69 -21.15 -23.95 1.75
CA GLU A 69 -21.12 -24.92 2.86
C GLU A 69 -19.86 -24.84 3.72
N ASN A 70 -18.81 -24.18 3.24
CA ASN A 70 -17.52 -23.98 3.92
C ASN A 70 -17.35 -22.56 4.46
N ALA A 71 -18.25 -21.64 4.11
CA ALA A 71 -18.18 -20.26 4.54
C ALA A 71 -18.47 -20.13 6.04
N PRO A 72 -17.90 -19.09 6.69
CA PRO A 72 -18.29 -18.73 8.05
C PRO A 72 -19.79 -18.42 8.11
N VAL A 73 -20.47 -18.96 9.07
CA VAL A 73 -21.90 -18.73 9.25
C VAL A 73 -22.11 -17.39 9.94
N ILE A 74 -23.01 -16.59 9.40
CA ILE A 74 -23.37 -15.29 9.97
C ILE A 74 -24.69 -15.46 10.73
N ASN A 75 -24.73 -14.99 11.98
CA ASN A 75 -25.96 -14.96 12.72
C ASN A 75 -26.87 -13.86 12.16
N ILE A 76 -28.02 -14.27 11.63
CA ILE A 76 -29.03 -13.37 11.09
C ILE A 76 -30.20 -13.38 12.04
N SER A 77 -30.30 -12.32 12.84
CA SER A 77 -31.42 -12.14 13.78
C SER A 77 -32.40 -11.08 13.27
N HIS A 78 -33.65 -11.20 13.64
CA HIS A 78 -34.72 -10.24 13.34
C HIS A 78 -35.05 -10.07 11.84
N ALA A 79 -34.61 -10.98 11.00
CA ALA A 79 -34.96 -10.96 9.59
C ALA A 79 -36.40 -11.45 9.36
N GLU A 80 -37.17 -10.72 8.56
CA GLU A 80 -38.50 -11.14 8.14
C GLU A 80 -38.45 -12.22 7.04
N SER A 81 -37.50 -12.08 6.14
CA SER A 81 -37.27 -13.04 5.07
C SER A 81 -35.81 -13.11 4.65
N ILE A 82 -35.44 -14.26 4.14
CA ILE A 82 -34.13 -14.50 3.55
C ILE A 82 -34.33 -14.89 2.08
N THR A 83 -33.71 -14.18 1.17
CA THR A 83 -33.72 -14.53 -0.25
C THR A 83 -32.31 -14.90 -0.67
N LEU A 84 -32.13 -16.10 -1.16
CA LEU A 84 -30.89 -16.58 -1.69
C LEU A 84 -30.74 -16.20 -3.15
N ILE A 85 -29.57 -15.70 -3.51
CA ILE A 85 -29.22 -15.39 -4.89
C ILE A 85 -28.08 -16.31 -5.31
N THR A 86 -28.33 -17.14 -6.32
CA THR A 86 -27.33 -18.00 -6.93
C THR A 86 -27.21 -17.70 -8.42
N TYR A 87 -26.02 -17.91 -8.95
CA TYR A 87 -25.83 -18.01 -10.38
C TYR A 87 -24.55 -18.78 -10.70
N THR A 88 -24.58 -19.47 -11.81
CA THR A 88 -23.51 -20.37 -12.21
C THR A 88 -22.77 -19.87 -13.45
N ASP A 89 -23.42 -19.08 -14.25
CA ASP A 89 -22.83 -18.53 -15.46
C ASP A 89 -23.26 -17.09 -15.66
N TRP A 90 -22.30 -16.26 -15.99
CA TRP A 90 -22.54 -14.85 -16.21
C TRP A 90 -22.16 -14.52 -17.62
N THR A 91 -23.17 -14.17 -18.39
CA THR A 91 -22.96 -13.72 -19.75
C THR A 91 -22.65 -12.24 -19.81
N ASP A 92 -22.27 -11.80 -20.98
CA ASP A 92 -22.05 -10.39 -21.24
C ASP A 92 -23.35 -9.60 -21.43
N ASP A 93 -24.51 -10.25 -21.32
CA ASP A 93 -25.80 -9.63 -21.47
C ASP A 93 -26.29 -8.97 -20.17
N LEU A 94 -26.44 -7.66 -20.22
CA LEU A 94 -26.94 -6.85 -19.10
C LEU A 94 -28.42 -7.12 -18.78
N GLY A 95 -29.18 -7.59 -19.75
CA GLY A 95 -30.58 -7.98 -19.56
C GLY A 95 -30.72 -9.14 -18.59
N GLU A 96 -29.86 -10.14 -18.70
CA GLU A 96 -29.85 -11.29 -17.80
C GLU A 96 -29.55 -10.91 -16.34
N TYR A 97 -28.77 -9.86 -16.12
CA TYR A 97 -28.51 -9.37 -14.79
C TYR A 97 -29.74 -8.89 -14.04
N CYS A 98 -30.63 -8.16 -14.72
CA CYS A 98 -31.85 -7.66 -14.10
C CYS A 98 -32.85 -8.78 -13.76
N GLU A 99 -32.82 -9.84 -14.53
CA GLU A 99 -33.67 -11.02 -14.33
C GLU A 99 -33.09 -12.03 -13.35
N PHE A 100 -31.81 -11.91 -13.06
CA PHE A 100 -31.06 -12.87 -12.24
C PHE A 100 -31.72 -13.11 -10.88
N ARG A 101 -32.18 -12.06 -10.23
CA ARG A 101 -32.85 -12.11 -8.92
C ARG A 101 -34.09 -12.99 -8.92
N ASP A 102 -34.84 -12.99 -10.03
CA ASP A 102 -36.15 -13.66 -10.13
C ASP A 102 -36.01 -15.17 -10.37
N ARG A 103 -34.79 -15.64 -10.69
CA ARG A 103 -34.51 -17.06 -10.91
C ARG A 103 -34.20 -17.82 -9.64
N VAL A 104 -34.00 -17.13 -8.54
CA VAL A 104 -33.48 -17.72 -7.31
C VAL A 104 -34.61 -17.95 -6.30
N ASN A 105 -35.33 -19.02 -6.47
CA ASN A 105 -36.24 -19.59 -5.47
C ASN A 105 -36.18 -21.12 -5.53
N ASP A 106 -34.98 -21.64 -5.51
CA ASP A 106 -34.76 -23.07 -5.50
C ASP A 106 -34.80 -23.60 -4.05
N LYS A 107 -35.64 -24.61 -3.82
CA LYS A 107 -35.79 -25.25 -2.51
C LYS A 107 -34.48 -25.82 -1.98
N ASP A 108 -33.60 -26.31 -2.86
CA ASP A 108 -32.33 -26.88 -2.46
C ASP A 108 -31.35 -25.81 -1.94
N THR A 109 -31.48 -24.62 -2.48
CA THR A 109 -30.67 -23.46 -2.07
C THR A 109 -31.13 -22.91 -0.72
N PHE A 110 -32.47 -22.88 -0.47
CA PHE A 110 -33.00 -22.58 0.85
C PHE A 110 -32.53 -23.61 1.92
N ALA A 111 -32.51 -24.91 1.54
CA ALA A 111 -32.02 -25.95 2.42
C ALA A 111 -30.53 -25.82 2.75
N LEU A 112 -29.72 -25.26 1.85
CA LEU A 112 -28.31 -24.97 2.11
C LEU A 112 -28.16 -23.83 3.11
N ILE A 113 -28.93 -22.75 2.98
CA ILE A 113 -28.95 -21.64 3.93
C ILE A 113 -29.39 -22.12 5.30
N ASP A 114 -30.49 -22.84 5.38
CA ASP A 114 -31.00 -23.41 6.63
C ASP A 114 -29.93 -24.25 7.33
N LYS A 115 -29.22 -25.08 6.55
CA LYS A 115 -28.12 -25.88 7.06
C LYS A 115 -26.94 -25.03 7.54
N CYS A 116 -26.64 -23.92 6.89
CA CYS A 116 -25.59 -23.00 7.30
C CYS A 116 -26.01 -22.20 8.54
N ILE A 117 -27.21 -21.66 8.57
CA ILE A 117 -27.75 -20.92 9.71
C ILE A 117 -27.86 -21.80 10.94
N ASN A 118 -28.36 -23.01 10.81
CA ASN A 118 -28.50 -23.96 11.92
C ASN A 118 -27.14 -24.45 12.48
N LYS A 119 -26.06 -24.31 11.76
CA LYS A 119 -24.71 -24.58 12.29
C LYS A 119 -24.26 -23.53 13.30
N VAL A 120 -24.80 -22.28 13.24
CA VAL A 120 -24.44 -21.21 14.21
C VAL A 120 -25.14 -21.39 15.53
N ASP A 121 -26.40 -21.84 15.52
CA ASP A 121 -27.18 -22.06 16.75
C ASP A 121 -26.58 -23.11 17.68
N SER A 122 -25.61 -23.90 17.20
CA SER A 122 -24.89 -24.90 17.97
C SER A 122 -23.45 -24.48 18.38
N ALA A 123 -23.00 -23.34 17.95
CA ALA A 123 -21.76 -22.77 18.42
C ALA A 123 -22.06 -21.97 19.70
N ASP A 124 -21.56 -22.42 20.85
CA ASP A 124 -21.46 -21.58 22.03
C ASP A 124 -20.68 -20.31 21.64
N ILE A 125 -21.40 -19.25 21.31
CA ILE A 125 -20.83 -17.92 21.25
C ILE A 125 -20.56 -17.57 22.70
N THR A 126 -19.38 -17.91 23.19
CA THR A 126 -18.90 -17.39 24.46
C THR A 126 -18.85 -15.89 24.29
N GLU A 127 -19.51 -15.15 25.17
CA GLU A 127 -19.51 -13.69 25.24
C GLU A 127 -18.12 -13.10 25.58
N GLU A 128 -17.09 -13.90 25.54
CA GLU A 128 -15.73 -13.40 25.68
C GLU A 128 -15.36 -12.69 24.36
N PRO A 129 -15.01 -11.39 24.43
CA PRO A 129 -14.47 -10.71 23.26
C PRO A 129 -13.31 -11.54 22.75
N VAL A 130 -13.35 -11.91 21.48
CA VAL A 130 -12.21 -12.54 20.82
C VAL A 130 -11.08 -11.53 20.93
N SER A 131 -10.21 -11.72 21.92
CA SER A 131 -8.97 -10.99 21.97
C SER A 131 -8.16 -11.51 20.78
N LEU A 132 -8.08 -10.70 19.75
CA LEU A 132 -7.12 -10.92 18.67
C LEU A 132 -5.74 -10.73 19.29
N GLU A 133 -5.23 -11.81 19.86
CA GLU A 133 -3.83 -11.86 20.24
C GLU A 133 -3.02 -11.82 18.96
N TYR A 134 -2.49 -10.65 18.65
CA TYR A 134 -1.41 -10.55 17.68
C TYR A 134 -0.19 -11.21 18.31
N LYS A 135 -0.06 -12.51 18.10
CA LYS A 135 0.97 -13.36 18.72
C LYS A 135 2.40 -12.86 18.52
N ASN A 136 2.59 -11.92 17.59
CA ASN A 136 3.89 -11.49 17.13
C ASN A 136 4.23 -10.03 17.45
N ILE A 137 3.26 -9.19 17.79
CA ILE A 137 3.49 -7.77 18.09
C ILE A 137 2.61 -7.28 19.23
N GLU A 138 3.20 -6.53 20.14
CA GLU A 138 2.50 -5.87 21.26
C GLU A 138 3.01 -4.43 21.34
N LEU A 139 2.11 -3.45 21.25
CA LEU A 139 2.38 -2.04 21.50
C LEU A 139 1.59 -1.59 22.72
N LYS A 140 2.27 -0.94 23.67
CA LYS A 140 1.64 -0.26 24.82
C LYS A 140 2.25 1.10 24.98
N LEU A 141 1.40 2.10 25.09
CA LEU A 141 1.77 3.49 25.33
C LEU A 141 1.29 3.92 26.70
N ASP A 142 2.19 4.50 27.50
CA ASP A 142 1.87 4.97 28.83
C ASP A 142 1.24 6.37 28.78
N GLY A 143 0.35 6.61 29.73
CA GLY A 143 -0.20 7.93 29.97
C GLY A 143 -1.44 8.26 29.17
N GLY A 144 -2.28 9.01 29.81
CA GLY A 144 -3.54 9.46 29.30
C GLY A 144 -4.73 8.87 30.05
N TYR A 145 -5.86 9.45 29.81
CA TYR A 145 -7.14 9.02 30.36
C TYR A 145 -7.59 7.75 29.64
N PHE A 146 -7.86 6.70 30.39
CA PHE A 146 -8.45 5.49 29.84
C PHE A 146 -9.94 5.71 29.64
N CYS A 147 -10.39 5.67 28.39
CA CYS A 147 -11.79 5.65 28.02
C CYS A 147 -12.19 4.23 27.61
N GLU A 148 -13.36 3.77 28.05
CA GLU A 148 -13.85 2.43 27.67
C GLU A 148 -14.15 2.30 26.16
N SER A 149 -14.40 3.44 25.50
CA SER A 149 -14.74 3.50 24.09
C SER A 149 -13.76 4.37 23.30
N ALA A 150 -13.03 3.77 22.37
CA ALA A 150 -12.18 4.52 21.45
C ALA A 150 -12.96 5.55 20.60
N ASN A 151 -14.23 5.27 20.36
CA ASN A 151 -15.11 6.18 19.61
C ASN A 151 -15.44 7.43 20.42
N GLU A 152 -15.64 7.29 21.74
CA GLU A 152 -15.90 8.42 22.63
C GLU A 152 -14.67 9.31 22.75
N GLU A 153 -13.49 8.71 22.91
CA GLU A 153 -12.21 9.44 22.91
C GLU A 153 -11.98 10.22 21.62
N LEU A 154 -12.21 9.58 20.49
CA LEU A 154 -12.06 10.22 19.18
C LEU A 154 -13.03 11.39 19.01
N LEU A 155 -14.29 11.21 19.41
CA LEU A 155 -15.30 12.28 19.36
C LEU A 155 -14.98 13.42 20.33
N ASP A 156 -14.39 13.12 21.48
CA ASP A 156 -14.00 14.14 22.46
C ASP A 156 -12.81 14.94 21.97
N LEU A 157 -11.81 14.30 21.37
CA LEU A 157 -10.68 14.96 20.70
C LEU A 157 -11.14 15.86 19.57
N GLN A 158 -12.03 15.40 18.72
CA GLN A 158 -12.57 16.19 17.60
C GLN A 158 -13.34 17.44 18.05
N LYS A 159 -13.92 17.40 19.25
CA LYS A 159 -14.70 18.53 19.81
C LYS A 159 -13.87 19.53 20.61
N ASN A 160 -12.80 19.10 21.25
CA ASN A 160 -12.15 19.84 22.33
C ASN A 160 -10.72 20.30 22.05
N GLU A 161 -10.15 20.09 20.87
CA GLU A 161 -8.79 20.51 20.48
C GLU A 161 -7.68 20.05 21.45
N TYR A 162 -7.83 18.87 22.07
CA TYR A 162 -6.77 18.28 22.88
C TYR A 162 -5.70 17.63 22.00
N ASP A 163 -4.49 17.51 22.53
CA ASP A 163 -3.45 16.71 21.91
C ASP A 163 -3.85 15.22 21.85
N ILE A 164 -3.31 14.50 20.87
CA ILE A 164 -3.59 13.07 20.72
C ILE A 164 -3.20 12.29 21.98
N MET A 165 -4.09 11.48 22.46
CA MET A 165 -3.84 10.62 23.61
C MET A 165 -3.12 9.34 23.21
N PRO A 166 -2.03 8.95 23.88
CA PRO A 166 -1.24 7.78 23.53
C PRO A 166 -2.04 6.49 23.39
N HIS A 167 -2.98 6.22 24.29
CA HIS A 167 -3.78 5.01 24.24
C HIS A 167 -4.81 5.00 23.09
N LEU A 168 -5.25 6.16 22.58
CA LEU A 168 -6.02 6.22 21.33
C LEU A 168 -5.14 5.81 20.16
N LEU A 169 -3.90 6.31 20.13
CA LEU A 169 -2.93 5.91 19.11
C LEU A 169 -2.67 4.40 19.12
N GLU A 170 -2.55 3.80 20.31
CA GLU A 170 -2.45 2.35 20.49
C GLU A 170 -3.66 1.61 19.88
N LYS A 171 -4.88 2.06 20.16
CA LYS A 171 -6.11 1.46 19.59
C LYS A 171 -6.17 1.60 18.07
N LEU A 172 -5.81 2.77 17.53
CA LEU A 172 -5.75 3.00 16.08
C LEU A 172 -4.70 2.10 15.42
N TYR A 173 -3.57 1.88 16.09
CA TYR A 173 -2.53 0.95 15.64
C TYR A 173 -3.05 -0.48 15.50
N TYR A 174 -3.70 -0.99 16.54
CA TYR A 174 -4.28 -2.35 16.50
C TYR A 174 -5.42 -2.46 15.49
N ASN A 175 -6.23 -1.42 15.32
CA ASN A 175 -7.27 -1.39 14.29
C ASN A 175 -6.66 -1.47 12.89
N GLY A 176 -5.57 -0.75 12.63
CA GLY A 176 -4.84 -0.82 11.37
C GLY A 176 -4.24 -2.20 11.10
N LEU A 177 -3.63 -2.83 12.12
CA LEU A 177 -3.13 -4.20 12.04
C LEU A 177 -4.24 -5.20 11.72
N TYR A 178 -5.37 -5.11 12.43
CA TYR A 178 -6.53 -5.95 12.20
C TYR A 178 -7.04 -5.81 10.76
N GLY A 179 -7.25 -4.57 10.33
CA GLY A 179 -7.76 -4.30 8.98
C GLY A 179 -6.83 -4.81 7.88
N MET A 180 -5.53 -4.59 8.03
CA MET A 180 -4.51 -5.09 7.09
C MET A 180 -4.51 -6.62 7.04
N GLN A 181 -4.53 -7.29 8.19
CA GLN A 181 -4.56 -8.74 8.27
C GLN A 181 -5.86 -9.33 7.71
N ALA A 182 -7.00 -8.69 7.96
CA ALA A 182 -8.29 -9.12 7.42
C ALA A 182 -8.34 -9.04 5.88
N CYS A 183 -7.63 -8.09 5.28
CA CYS A 183 -7.51 -7.96 3.83
C CYS A 183 -6.47 -8.89 3.21
N ALA A 184 -5.61 -9.49 4.04
CA ALA A 184 -4.48 -10.29 3.61
C ALA A 184 -4.86 -11.74 3.26
N GLY A 185 -3.84 -12.55 2.98
CA GLY A 185 -3.97 -13.98 2.74
C GLY A 185 -3.86 -14.32 1.26
N THR A 186 -4.78 -13.91 0.42
CA THR A 186 -4.73 -14.21 -1.02
C THR A 186 -4.42 -13.01 -1.89
N THR A 187 -4.41 -11.79 -1.33
CA THR A 187 -4.26 -10.54 -2.08
C THR A 187 -3.68 -9.43 -1.18
N ALA A 188 -3.35 -8.29 -1.78
CA ALA A 188 -3.06 -7.06 -1.06
C ALA A 188 -4.36 -6.34 -0.66
N PRO A 189 -4.34 -5.37 0.27
CA PRO A 189 -5.47 -4.49 0.50
C PRO A 189 -5.74 -3.59 -0.70
N ARG A 190 -7.01 -3.31 -0.95
CA ARG A 190 -7.48 -2.33 -1.94
C ARG A 190 -8.00 -1.08 -1.24
N LEU A 191 -8.36 -0.04 -1.98
CA LEU A 191 -8.76 1.26 -1.41
C LEU A 191 -9.77 1.17 -0.26
N SER A 192 -10.78 0.33 -0.36
CA SER A 192 -11.80 0.17 0.68
C SER A 192 -11.64 -1.11 1.52
N GLY A 193 -10.49 -1.78 1.43
CA GLY A 193 -10.30 -3.07 2.11
C GLY A 193 -11.33 -4.11 1.66
N LEU A 194 -11.88 -4.86 2.61
CA LEU A 194 -12.99 -5.79 2.37
C LEU A 194 -14.37 -5.12 2.51
N TRP A 195 -14.41 -3.94 3.10
CA TRP A 195 -15.64 -3.26 3.52
C TRP A 195 -16.09 -2.27 2.47
N VAL A 196 -16.98 -2.70 1.61
CA VAL A 196 -17.56 -1.87 0.56
C VAL A 196 -19.02 -1.65 0.90
N GLY A 197 -19.33 -0.44 1.36
CA GLY A 197 -20.68 -0.05 1.74
C GLY A 197 -21.47 0.62 0.63
N GLU A 198 -20.85 0.99 -0.47
CA GLU A 198 -21.48 1.74 -1.53
C GLU A 198 -21.59 0.92 -2.82
N TRP A 199 -22.71 1.09 -3.53
CA TRP A 199 -22.92 0.47 -4.82
C TRP A 199 -22.04 1.06 -5.92
N ASN A 200 -21.80 2.36 -5.87
CA ASN A 200 -21.07 3.11 -6.89
C ASN A 200 -19.86 3.81 -6.24
N LEU A 201 -18.89 3.03 -5.87
CA LEU A 201 -17.67 3.50 -5.24
C LEU A 201 -16.87 4.45 -6.13
N LEU A 202 -16.43 5.53 -5.54
CA LEU A 202 -15.41 6.35 -6.16
C LEU A 202 -14.14 5.51 -6.37
N TRP A 203 -13.47 5.72 -7.48
CA TRP A 203 -12.33 4.91 -7.94
C TRP A 203 -12.57 3.39 -7.91
N ARG A 204 -13.86 2.97 -7.83
CA ARG A 204 -14.25 1.56 -7.97
C ARG A 204 -13.69 0.64 -6.88
N SER A 205 -13.17 1.19 -5.79
CA SER A 205 -12.40 0.44 -4.79
C SER A 205 -11.25 -0.37 -5.41
N ALA A 206 -10.58 0.19 -6.42
CA ALA A 206 -9.50 -0.48 -7.12
C ALA A 206 -8.29 -0.68 -6.20
N TYR A 207 -7.38 -1.53 -6.62
CA TYR A 207 -6.02 -1.52 -6.10
C TYR A 207 -5.28 -0.37 -6.76
N THR A 208 -5.07 0.70 -6.04
CA THR A 208 -4.34 1.87 -6.53
C THR A 208 -2.89 1.76 -6.10
N MET A 209 -2.01 1.49 -7.07
CA MET A 209 -0.60 1.19 -6.78
C MET A 209 0.25 2.44 -6.62
N ASP A 210 -0.25 3.59 -7.04
CA ASP A 210 0.34 4.89 -6.77
C ASP A 210 -0.50 5.69 -5.76
N ALA A 211 -0.14 5.78 -4.56
CA ALA A 211 0.82 5.05 -3.73
C ALA A 211 0.09 4.19 -2.68
N ASN A 212 -1.23 4.09 -2.82
CA ASN A 212 -2.17 3.62 -1.80
C ASN A 212 -1.84 2.19 -1.32
N VAL A 213 -1.63 1.24 -2.23
CA VAL A 213 -1.30 -0.14 -1.84
C VAL A 213 -0.04 -0.17 -0.98
N ASN A 214 1.01 0.57 -1.36
CA ASN A 214 2.26 0.56 -0.59
C ASN A 214 2.16 1.33 0.73
N ILE A 215 1.35 2.38 0.80
CA ILE A 215 1.01 3.04 2.06
C ILE A 215 0.28 2.06 2.99
N GLN A 216 -0.70 1.33 2.47
CA GLN A 216 -1.47 0.36 3.26
C GLN A 216 -0.62 -0.79 3.81
N VAL A 217 0.39 -1.25 3.07
CA VAL A 217 1.27 -2.34 3.51
C VAL A 217 2.57 -1.87 4.17
N SER A 218 2.73 -0.57 4.41
CA SER A 218 3.97 0.02 4.94
C SER A 218 4.42 -0.55 6.29
N GLY A 219 3.47 -0.97 7.14
CA GLY A 219 3.75 -1.62 8.42
C GLY A 219 3.81 -3.15 8.38
N MET A 220 3.54 -3.78 7.24
CA MET A 220 3.32 -5.22 7.12
C MET A 220 4.52 -6.06 7.59
N ASN A 221 5.68 -5.81 7.01
CA ASN A 221 6.89 -6.58 7.31
C ASN A 221 7.41 -6.30 8.72
N SER A 222 7.48 -5.02 9.11
CA SER A 222 7.94 -4.62 10.44
C SER A 222 7.05 -5.10 11.59
N SER A 223 5.75 -5.29 11.33
CA SER A 223 4.81 -5.88 12.29
C SER A 223 4.80 -7.40 12.30
N GLY A 224 5.59 -8.06 11.48
CA GLY A 224 5.64 -9.53 11.44
C GLY A 224 4.43 -10.21 10.80
N LEU A 225 3.67 -9.51 9.96
CA LEU A 225 2.50 -10.04 9.25
C LEU A 225 2.91 -10.89 8.03
N TYR A 226 3.46 -12.05 8.28
CA TYR A 226 4.02 -12.94 7.25
C TYR A 226 2.99 -13.32 6.18
N GLU A 227 1.78 -13.70 6.59
CA GLU A 227 0.69 -14.09 5.69
C GLU A 227 0.21 -12.93 4.83
N ALA A 228 0.25 -11.70 5.37
CA ALA A 228 -0.04 -10.50 4.59
C ALA A 228 1.02 -10.28 3.51
N GLY A 229 2.29 -10.51 3.84
CA GLY A 229 3.38 -10.49 2.87
C GLY A 229 3.21 -11.53 1.77
N ALA A 230 2.81 -12.74 2.11
CA ALA A 230 2.49 -13.78 1.12
C ALA A 230 1.31 -13.34 0.23
N GLY A 231 0.24 -12.81 0.82
CA GLY A 231 -0.91 -12.29 0.09
C GLY A 231 -0.54 -11.18 -0.89
N TYR A 232 0.34 -10.26 -0.48
CA TYR A 232 0.88 -9.23 -1.35
C TYR A 232 1.62 -9.84 -2.56
N MET A 233 2.45 -10.87 -2.33
CA MET A 233 3.17 -11.55 -3.41
C MET A 233 2.22 -12.28 -4.37
N TRP A 234 1.15 -12.89 -3.87
CA TRP A 234 0.11 -13.50 -4.72
C TRP A 234 -0.59 -12.45 -5.60
N PHE A 235 -0.88 -11.29 -5.04
CA PHE A 235 -1.41 -10.16 -5.80
C PHE A 235 -0.47 -9.75 -6.94
N ILE A 236 0.82 -9.60 -6.67
CA ILE A 236 1.84 -9.26 -7.67
C ILE A 236 1.94 -10.33 -8.76
N LEU A 237 2.09 -11.59 -8.37
CA LEU A 237 2.28 -12.71 -9.30
C LEU A 237 1.14 -12.85 -10.32
N ARG A 238 -0.11 -12.59 -9.91
CA ARG A 238 -1.25 -12.62 -10.85
C ARG A 238 -1.11 -11.60 -11.97
N GLN A 239 -0.44 -10.50 -11.73
CA GLN A 239 -0.43 -9.32 -12.61
C GLN A 239 0.81 -9.23 -13.49
N ILE A 240 1.89 -9.94 -13.18
CA ILE A 240 3.14 -9.88 -13.95
C ILE A 240 2.93 -10.09 -15.45
N PRO A 241 2.11 -11.05 -15.93
CA PRO A 241 1.88 -11.22 -17.37
C PRO A 241 1.30 -9.97 -18.04
N ASP A 242 0.38 -9.28 -17.38
CA ASP A 242 -0.19 -8.03 -17.90
C ASP A 242 0.82 -6.88 -17.83
N TRP A 243 1.64 -6.81 -16.80
CA TRP A 243 2.72 -5.81 -16.71
C TRP A 243 3.75 -5.95 -17.84
N VAL A 244 4.04 -7.18 -18.23
CA VAL A 244 4.91 -7.45 -19.42
C VAL A 244 4.23 -6.97 -20.70
N ASN A 245 2.94 -7.24 -20.86
CA ASN A 245 2.17 -6.76 -22.00
C ASN A 245 2.09 -5.22 -22.04
N ASN A 246 1.93 -4.57 -20.89
CA ASN A 246 1.90 -3.11 -20.80
C ASN A 246 3.22 -2.49 -21.28
N ALA A 247 4.37 -3.02 -20.83
CA ALA A 247 5.68 -2.55 -21.28
C ALA A 247 5.88 -2.72 -22.81
N ALA A 248 5.40 -3.85 -23.34
CA ALA A 248 5.43 -4.10 -24.78
C ALA A 248 4.49 -3.16 -25.56
N MET A 249 3.29 -2.89 -25.04
CA MET A 249 2.29 -2.04 -25.71
C MET A 249 2.67 -0.56 -25.69
N VAL A 250 3.16 -0.05 -24.55
CA VAL A 250 3.45 1.38 -24.38
C VAL A 250 4.80 1.75 -25.01
N TYR A 251 5.80 0.90 -24.82
CA TYR A 251 7.19 1.22 -25.18
C TYR A 251 7.82 0.27 -26.22
N GLY A 252 7.14 -0.80 -26.61
CA GLY A 252 7.73 -1.84 -27.46
C GLY A 252 8.82 -2.67 -26.79
N MET A 253 8.91 -2.63 -25.46
CA MET A 253 9.95 -3.32 -24.69
C MET A 253 9.73 -4.81 -24.64
N LYS A 254 10.83 -5.56 -24.47
CA LYS A 254 10.82 -7.03 -24.35
C LYS A 254 11.32 -7.42 -22.97
N ASP A 255 10.64 -8.41 -22.38
CA ASP A 255 10.98 -8.96 -21.05
C ASP A 255 11.17 -7.86 -19.98
N ALA A 256 10.33 -6.87 -20.03
CA ALA A 256 10.26 -5.74 -19.12
C ALA A 256 8.84 -5.64 -18.54
N VAL A 257 8.66 -4.87 -17.49
CA VAL A 257 7.36 -4.67 -16.83
C VAL A 257 7.01 -3.20 -16.71
N LEU A 258 5.73 -2.88 -16.94
CA LEU A 258 5.15 -1.57 -16.69
C LEU A 258 3.87 -1.75 -15.88
N VAL A 259 3.88 -1.21 -14.66
CA VAL A 259 2.78 -1.34 -13.70
C VAL A 259 1.74 -0.26 -13.95
N PRO A 260 0.44 -0.59 -14.07
CA PRO A 260 -0.61 0.42 -14.15
C PRO A 260 -0.87 1.03 -12.77
N VAL A 261 -1.35 2.26 -12.73
CA VAL A 261 -1.72 2.90 -11.45
C VAL A 261 -2.88 2.20 -10.76
N ASN A 262 -3.85 1.73 -11.53
CA ASN A 262 -5.04 1.06 -11.00
C ASN A 262 -5.23 -0.33 -11.60
N THR A 263 -5.69 -1.27 -10.78
CA THR A 263 -6.05 -2.62 -11.20
C THR A 263 -7.27 -3.12 -10.42
N ASP A 264 -7.97 -4.10 -10.97
CA ASP A 264 -9.04 -4.82 -10.26
C ASP A 264 -8.51 -5.94 -9.33
N GLY A 265 -7.18 -6.13 -9.31
CA GLY A 265 -6.50 -7.16 -8.52
C GLY A 265 -6.38 -8.51 -9.22
N HIS A 266 -7.09 -8.71 -10.34
CA HIS A 266 -7.04 -9.93 -11.15
C HIS A 266 -6.35 -9.68 -12.49
N ARG A 267 -6.67 -8.55 -13.12
CA ARG A 267 -6.05 -8.10 -14.37
C ARG A 267 -5.40 -6.73 -14.16
N ALA A 268 -4.27 -6.55 -14.79
CA ALA A 268 -3.48 -5.33 -14.68
C ALA A 268 -3.14 -4.73 -16.06
N MET A 269 -4.00 -4.95 -17.03
CA MET A 269 -3.87 -4.33 -18.35
C MET A 269 -4.10 -2.82 -18.23
N MET A 270 -3.22 -2.06 -18.86
CA MET A 270 -3.37 -0.62 -18.97
C MET A 270 -4.43 -0.29 -20.01
N VAL A 271 -5.53 0.30 -19.58
CA VAL A 271 -6.70 0.56 -20.44
C VAL A 271 -7.07 2.04 -20.52
N GLU A 272 -6.43 2.89 -19.75
CA GLU A 272 -6.68 4.33 -19.71
C GLU A 272 -5.44 5.10 -20.16
N TYR A 273 -5.63 6.00 -21.09
CA TYR A 273 -4.61 6.93 -21.61
C TYR A 273 -5.20 8.33 -21.56
N ASP A 274 -4.63 9.19 -20.74
CA ASP A 274 -5.08 10.56 -20.58
C ASP A 274 -3.88 11.52 -20.58
N ILE A 275 -4.08 12.73 -21.08
CA ILE A 275 -3.04 13.75 -21.13
C ILE A 275 -2.87 14.48 -19.79
N ASN A 276 -3.92 14.54 -18.98
CA ASN A 276 -3.89 15.18 -17.66
C ASN A 276 -3.44 14.20 -16.57
N TYR A 277 -3.78 12.93 -16.72
CA TYR A 277 -3.38 11.82 -15.86
C TYR A 277 -2.72 10.72 -16.72
N PRO A 278 -1.50 10.96 -17.23
CA PRO A 278 -0.83 10.04 -18.15
C PRO A 278 -0.20 8.86 -17.39
N PHE A 279 -1.04 8.06 -16.73
CA PHE A 279 -0.66 6.92 -15.90
C PHE A 279 0.15 5.86 -16.66
N GLN A 280 0.00 5.82 -17.99
CA GLN A 280 0.82 4.97 -18.87
C GLN A 280 2.32 5.32 -18.84
N TYR A 281 2.69 6.47 -18.29
CA TYR A 281 4.07 6.94 -18.19
C TYR A 281 4.56 7.02 -16.73
N TRP A 282 3.85 6.36 -15.82
CA TRP A 282 4.32 6.16 -14.45
C TRP A 282 5.34 5.01 -14.42
N ASN A 283 6.60 5.33 -14.72
CA ASN A 283 7.67 4.35 -14.91
C ASN A 283 8.17 3.72 -13.60
N ALA A 284 8.03 4.43 -12.49
CA ALA A 284 8.52 4.00 -11.18
C ALA A 284 7.75 2.81 -10.56
N GLY A 285 6.59 2.46 -11.11
CA GLY A 285 5.66 1.51 -10.49
C GLY A 285 6.28 0.16 -10.12
N ALA A 286 7.07 -0.45 -11.01
CA ALA A 286 7.69 -1.74 -10.74
C ALA A 286 8.71 -1.67 -9.58
N GLY A 287 9.49 -0.61 -9.51
CA GLY A 287 10.41 -0.35 -8.40
C GLY A 287 9.65 -0.25 -7.08
N TRP A 288 8.54 0.49 -7.07
CA TRP A 288 7.73 0.63 -5.86
C TRP A 288 7.13 -0.70 -5.39
N MET A 289 6.58 -1.49 -6.33
CA MET A 289 5.99 -2.79 -5.99
C MET A 289 7.02 -3.84 -5.54
N LEU A 290 8.29 -3.68 -5.91
CA LEU A 290 9.39 -4.55 -5.47
C LEU A 290 9.79 -4.33 -4.01
N ILE A 291 9.66 -3.10 -3.47
CA ILE A 291 10.17 -2.76 -2.15
C ILE A 291 9.57 -3.63 -1.03
N PRO A 292 8.24 -3.84 -0.93
CA PRO A 292 7.70 -4.71 0.12
C PRO A 292 8.19 -6.17 0.03
N ILE A 293 8.50 -6.66 -1.19
CA ILE A 293 9.05 -8.00 -1.39
C ILE A 293 10.53 -8.05 -0.97
N TYR A 294 11.29 -7.03 -1.31
CA TYR A 294 12.69 -6.91 -0.89
C TYR A 294 12.82 -6.80 0.63
N GLU A 295 11.99 -5.94 1.26
CA GLU A 295 11.91 -5.85 2.72
C GLU A 295 11.49 -7.17 3.37
N PHE A 296 10.58 -7.92 2.74
CA PHE A 296 10.20 -9.25 3.23
C PHE A 296 11.41 -10.18 3.28
N LEU A 297 12.23 -10.21 2.22
CA LEU A 297 13.46 -11.01 2.20
C LEU A 297 14.50 -10.53 3.22
N GLN A 298 14.61 -9.22 3.44
CA GLN A 298 15.48 -8.66 4.49
C GLN A 298 15.00 -9.05 5.88
N THR A 299 13.69 -9.07 6.09
CA THR A 299 13.06 -9.34 7.39
C THR A 299 13.04 -10.82 7.76
N TYR A 300 12.74 -11.69 6.80
CA TYR A 300 12.50 -13.12 7.04
C TYR A 300 13.58 -14.02 6.45
N GLY A 301 14.48 -13.49 5.63
CA GLY A 301 15.46 -14.28 4.90
C GLY A 301 14.86 -15.08 3.75
N ASP A 302 15.50 -16.20 3.42
CA ASP A 302 14.97 -17.12 2.40
C ASP A 302 13.72 -17.81 2.93
N ALA A 303 12.61 -17.56 2.26
CA ALA A 303 11.28 -18.00 2.69
C ALA A 303 10.56 -18.74 1.55
N VAL A 304 9.71 -19.66 1.94
CA VAL A 304 8.84 -20.41 1.03
C VAL A 304 7.40 -20.14 1.39
N ILE A 305 6.60 -19.77 0.39
CA ILE A 305 5.17 -19.48 0.55
C ILE A 305 4.36 -20.45 -0.29
N THR A 306 3.19 -20.83 0.20
CA THR A 306 2.28 -21.79 -0.47
C THR A 306 0.94 -21.13 -0.73
N THR A 307 0.39 -21.33 -1.92
CA THR A 307 -0.93 -20.83 -2.31
C THR A 307 -1.91 -21.96 -2.57
N PHE A 308 -3.18 -21.69 -2.28
CA PHE A 308 -4.31 -22.55 -2.67
C PHE A 308 -5.09 -21.97 -3.86
N ASP A 309 -4.64 -20.84 -4.42
CA ASP A 309 -5.27 -20.22 -5.57
C ASP A 309 -5.06 -21.04 -6.84
N ALA A 310 -6.13 -21.67 -7.30
CA ALA A 310 -6.10 -22.52 -8.49
C ALA A 310 -5.65 -21.78 -9.76
N SER A 311 -5.88 -20.48 -9.84
CA SER A 311 -5.48 -19.66 -11.00
C SER A 311 -3.97 -19.45 -11.03
N LEU A 312 -3.35 -19.17 -9.87
CA LEU A 312 -1.90 -19.07 -9.73
C LEU A 312 -1.22 -20.43 -9.97
N ILE A 313 -1.76 -21.50 -9.37
CA ILE A 313 -1.24 -22.85 -9.59
C ILE A 313 -1.28 -23.21 -11.08
N LYS A 314 -2.38 -22.91 -11.76
CA LYS A 314 -2.49 -23.13 -13.21
C LYS A 314 -1.49 -22.27 -14.00
N MET A 315 -1.30 -21.01 -13.60
CA MET A 315 -0.43 -20.05 -14.30
C MET A 315 1.05 -20.46 -14.18
N TYR A 316 1.49 -20.89 -13.01
CA TYR A 316 2.90 -21.17 -12.71
C TYR A 316 3.24 -22.67 -12.64
N GLY A 317 2.25 -23.57 -12.69
CA GLY A 317 2.44 -25.01 -12.65
C GLY A 317 2.86 -25.56 -11.28
N LYS A 318 2.72 -24.77 -10.20
CA LYS A 318 3.12 -25.13 -8.83
C LYS A 318 2.32 -24.33 -7.80
N ASP A 319 2.25 -24.85 -6.58
CA ASP A 319 1.58 -24.24 -5.44
C ASP A 319 2.55 -23.61 -4.42
N THR A 320 3.82 -23.96 -4.52
CA THR A 320 4.86 -23.57 -3.57
C THR A 320 5.94 -22.75 -4.27
N PHE A 321 6.31 -21.61 -3.68
CA PHE A 321 7.20 -20.62 -4.27
C PHE A 321 8.31 -20.26 -3.29
N ASP A 322 9.55 -20.35 -3.75
CA ASP A 322 10.69 -19.69 -3.11
C ASP A 322 10.59 -18.18 -3.39
N VAL A 323 10.45 -17.39 -2.33
CA VAL A 323 10.22 -15.95 -2.47
C VAL A 323 11.33 -15.27 -3.25
N ARG A 324 12.60 -15.65 -3.01
CA ARG A 324 13.74 -15.08 -3.72
C ARG A 324 13.73 -15.48 -5.19
N LYS A 325 13.73 -16.78 -5.47
CA LYS A 325 13.97 -17.30 -6.82
C LYS A 325 12.76 -17.23 -7.73
N ASP A 326 11.55 -17.35 -7.16
CA ASP A 326 10.33 -17.47 -7.96
C ASP A 326 9.53 -16.17 -8.04
N VAL A 327 9.76 -15.22 -7.09
CA VAL A 327 9.02 -13.96 -7.03
C VAL A 327 9.95 -12.77 -7.25
N TYR A 328 10.90 -12.56 -6.36
CA TYR A 328 11.74 -11.36 -6.33
C TYR A 328 12.66 -11.24 -7.55
N GLU A 329 13.53 -12.24 -7.76
CA GLU A 329 14.55 -12.18 -8.83
C GLU A 329 13.95 -12.08 -10.24
N PRO A 330 12.89 -12.86 -10.60
CA PRO A 330 12.28 -12.74 -11.92
C PRO A 330 11.65 -11.36 -12.16
N LEU A 331 11.01 -10.79 -11.13
CA LEU A 331 10.42 -9.47 -11.23
C LEU A 331 11.49 -8.38 -11.29
N LEU A 332 12.52 -8.48 -10.46
CA LEU A 332 13.65 -7.54 -10.45
C LEU A 332 14.39 -7.51 -11.79
N LYS A 333 14.64 -8.68 -12.39
CA LYS A 333 15.26 -8.78 -13.73
C LYS A 333 14.43 -8.07 -14.80
N LYS A 334 13.11 -8.18 -14.74
CA LYS A 334 12.20 -7.49 -15.67
C LYS A 334 12.13 -5.97 -15.42
N ALA A 335 12.14 -5.55 -14.15
CA ALA A 335 12.20 -4.15 -13.78
C ALA A 335 13.54 -3.51 -14.19
N TYR A 336 14.66 -4.23 -14.03
CA TYR A 336 15.97 -3.81 -14.53
C TYR A 336 15.98 -3.68 -16.07
N ASN A 337 15.40 -4.66 -16.77
CA ASN A 337 15.28 -4.62 -18.23
C ASN A 337 14.46 -3.42 -18.72
N PHE A 338 13.45 -2.99 -17.97
CA PHE A 338 12.70 -1.77 -18.26
C PHE A 338 13.64 -0.55 -18.27
N TRP A 339 14.40 -0.36 -17.19
CA TRP A 339 15.33 0.77 -17.07
C TRP A 339 16.49 0.72 -18.07
N LYS A 340 16.93 -0.47 -18.43
CA LYS A 340 17.93 -0.65 -19.49
C LYS A 340 17.40 -0.26 -20.88
N GLN A 341 16.11 -0.49 -21.16
CA GLN A 341 15.50 -0.25 -22.46
C GLN A 341 14.91 1.15 -22.62
N ILE A 342 14.57 1.86 -21.54
CA ILE A 342 14.07 3.23 -21.61
C ILE A 342 15.19 4.23 -21.96
N GLY A 343 16.43 3.91 -21.64
CA GLY A 343 17.61 4.71 -21.96
C GLY A 343 17.85 4.74 -23.47
N ASN A 344 17.48 5.86 -24.12
CA ASN A 344 17.73 6.09 -25.54
C ASN A 344 18.73 7.23 -25.69
N PRO A 345 19.94 6.98 -26.25
CA PRO A 345 20.98 8.01 -26.38
C PRO A 345 20.59 9.16 -27.31
N GLU A 346 19.56 9.01 -28.13
CA GLU A 346 19.04 10.13 -28.95
C GLU A 346 18.41 11.25 -28.09
N TYR A 347 17.95 10.91 -26.87
CA TYR A 347 17.36 11.85 -25.92
C TYR A 347 18.25 11.94 -24.69
N TYR A 348 18.86 13.08 -24.47
CA TYR A 348 19.87 13.25 -23.42
C TYR A 348 19.91 14.67 -22.85
N THR A 349 20.52 14.83 -21.70
CA THR A 349 20.99 16.12 -21.20
C THR A 349 22.46 16.29 -21.53
N ASP A 350 22.84 17.47 -22.03
CA ASP A 350 24.23 17.84 -22.23
C ASP A 350 24.96 18.14 -20.90
N THR A 351 26.24 18.40 -20.96
CA THR A 351 27.08 18.72 -19.79
C THR A 351 26.61 19.95 -19.00
N ASP A 352 25.83 20.81 -19.64
CA ASP A 352 25.20 21.96 -18.98
C ASP A 352 23.83 21.62 -18.41
N GLY A 353 23.32 20.38 -18.57
CA GLY A 353 22.02 19.90 -18.13
C GLY A 353 20.84 20.39 -18.98
N ASN A 354 21.08 20.80 -20.22
CA ASN A 354 20.00 21.13 -21.14
C ASN A 354 19.54 19.89 -21.91
N ALA A 355 18.23 19.76 -22.11
CA ALA A 355 17.66 18.69 -22.93
C ALA A 355 18.10 18.80 -24.39
N ARG A 356 18.45 17.66 -24.98
CA ARG A 356 18.89 17.53 -26.37
C ARG A 356 18.23 16.34 -27.05
N TYR A 357 18.03 16.50 -28.33
CA TYR A 357 17.67 15.41 -29.26
C TYR A 357 18.62 15.38 -30.42
N GLU A 358 19.23 14.22 -30.67
CA GLU A 358 20.15 14.00 -31.79
C GLU A 358 19.83 12.67 -32.46
N LYS A 359 19.17 12.76 -33.62
CA LYS A 359 18.75 11.56 -34.37
C LYS A 359 19.96 10.71 -34.79
N GLY A 360 19.90 9.42 -34.47
CA GLY A 360 20.93 8.46 -34.82
C GLY A 360 22.13 8.44 -33.89
N LYS A 361 22.09 9.18 -32.78
CA LYS A 361 23.12 9.08 -31.73
C LYS A 361 23.02 7.70 -31.06
N CYS A 362 24.15 6.98 -31.05
CA CYS A 362 24.22 5.60 -30.58
C CYS A 362 24.79 5.45 -29.16
N SER A 363 25.43 6.49 -28.62
CA SER A 363 26.02 6.49 -27.28
C SER A 363 26.11 7.91 -26.73
N LEU A 364 26.14 8.01 -25.40
CA LEU A 364 26.34 9.26 -24.68
C LEU A 364 27.84 9.56 -24.53
N ASN A 365 28.20 10.84 -24.58
CA ASN A 365 29.55 11.31 -24.26
C ASN A 365 29.74 11.45 -22.74
N ALA A 366 30.96 11.64 -22.29
CA ALA A 366 31.25 11.89 -20.88
C ALA A 366 30.52 13.15 -20.38
N GLY A 367 29.79 13.02 -19.28
CA GLY A 367 28.99 14.09 -18.67
C GLY A 367 27.61 14.32 -19.30
N GLU A 368 27.24 13.53 -20.30
CA GLU A 368 25.86 13.47 -20.79
C GLU A 368 25.09 12.38 -20.04
N HIS A 369 23.78 12.60 -19.82
CA HIS A 369 22.88 11.65 -19.16
C HIS A 369 21.65 11.39 -20.01
N TYR A 370 21.05 10.20 -19.89
CA TYR A 370 19.78 9.91 -20.54
C TYR A 370 18.68 10.88 -20.08
N LEU A 371 17.75 11.15 -20.96
CA LEU A 371 16.44 11.66 -20.57
C LEU A 371 15.52 10.45 -20.36
N ILE A 372 14.93 10.36 -19.17
CA ILE A 372 13.79 9.48 -18.94
C ILE A 372 12.57 10.17 -19.52
N ILE A 373 12.18 9.75 -20.71
CA ILE A 373 11.10 10.38 -21.47
C ILE A 373 10.32 9.33 -22.30
N PRO A 374 8.96 9.34 -22.28
CA PRO A 374 8.10 10.14 -21.42
C PRO A 374 8.21 9.73 -19.95
N SER A 375 7.83 10.64 -19.05
CA SER A 375 7.85 10.47 -17.60
C SER A 375 6.63 11.17 -17.00
N PHE A 376 6.16 10.68 -15.86
CA PHE A 376 5.06 11.27 -15.11
C PHE A 376 5.32 11.19 -13.62
N SER A 377 5.24 12.34 -12.93
CA SER A 377 5.22 12.40 -11.47
C SER A 377 3.78 12.45 -10.98
N PRO A 378 3.20 11.34 -10.53
CA PRO A 378 1.80 11.31 -10.15
C PRO A 378 1.52 12.18 -8.90
N GLU A 379 0.41 12.89 -8.87
CA GLU A 379 -0.51 13.23 -9.97
C GLU A 379 -0.32 14.67 -10.39
N ASN A 380 0.94 15.15 -10.44
CA ASN A 380 1.31 16.54 -10.59
C ASN A 380 1.78 16.91 -12.01
N LYS A 381 1.83 18.20 -12.29
CA LYS A 381 2.39 18.76 -13.52
C LYS A 381 3.20 20.03 -13.22
N PRO A 382 4.23 20.34 -14.00
CA PRO A 382 5.05 21.52 -13.79
C PRO A 382 4.22 22.81 -13.88
N PHE A 383 4.60 23.80 -13.10
CA PHE A 383 3.93 25.10 -13.11
C PHE A 383 3.94 25.71 -14.52
N GLY A 384 2.78 26.16 -14.98
CA GLY A 384 2.63 26.80 -16.30
C GLY A 384 2.51 25.81 -17.47
N TYR A 385 2.59 24.51 -17.25
CA TYR A 385 2.41 23.50 -18.30
C TYR A 385 0.98 22.97 -18.36
N HIS A 386 0.49 22.69 -19.56
CA HIS A 386 -0.83 22.12 -19.76
C HIS A 386 -0.85 20.60 -19.59
N SER A 387 0.22 19.93 -20.00
CA SER A 387 0.35 18.48 -19.92
C SER A 387 1.12 18.06 -18.68
N ALA A 388 0.74 16.92 -18.10
CA ALA A 388 1.49 16.23 -17.05
C ALA A 388 2.53 15.23 -17.61
N ILE A 389 2.58 15.05 -18.93
CA ILE A 389 3.65 14.27 -19.58
C ILE A 389 4.92 15.11 -19.57
N THR A 390 5.95 14.57 -18.94
CA THR A 390 7.19 15.28 -18.63
C THR A 390 8.43 14.45 -19.00
N ALA A 391 9.59 14.89 -18.57
CA ALA A 391 10.83 14.13 -18.56
C ALA A 391 11.48 14.21 -17.19
N ASN A 392 12.28 13.20 -16.85
CA ASN A 392 13.11 13.16 -15.64
C ASN A 392 12.34 13.46 -14.34
N ALA A 393 11.17 12.85 -14.12
CA ALA A 393 10.54 12.89 -12.82
C ALA A 393 11.52 12.32 -11.76
N ALA A 394 11.69 13.01 -10.63
CA ALA A 394 12.60 12.59 -9.57
C ALA A 394 12.25 11.20 -9.01
N MET A 395 10.97 10.86 -9.01
CA MET A 395 10.50 9.53 -8.65
C MET A 395 11.06 8.45 -9.60
N ASP A 396 11.04 8.69 -10.91
CA ASP A 396 11.57 7.76 -11.90
C ASP A 396 13.09 7.58 -11.75
N ILE A 397 13.82 8.68 -11.53
CA ILE A 397 15.27 8.66 -11.29
C ILE A 397 15.59 7.83 -10.06
N SER A 398 14.85 8.06 -8.97
CA SER A 398 15.05 7.33 -7.71
C SER A 398 14.74 5.84 -7.85
N ALA A 399 13.61 5.51 -8.47
CA ALA A 399 13.20 4.12 -8.70
C ALA A 399 14.18 3.37 -9.63
N ALA A 400 14.70 4.03 -10.65
CA ALA A 400 15.73 3.47 -11.52
C ALA A 400 17.00 3.14 -10.75
N LYS A 401 17.50 4.10 -9.95
CA LYS A 401 18.71 3.90 -9.12
C LYS A 401 18.51 2.75 -8.13
N ASP A 402 17.35 2.67 -7.50
CA ASP A 402 17.04 1.65 -6.52
C ASP A 402 16.97 0.24 -7.14
N VAL A 403 16.22 0.08 -8.23
CA VAL A 403 16.12 -1.18 -8.98
C VAL A 403 17.48 -1.67 -9.48
N ILE A 404 18.32 -0.76 -10.00
CA ILE A 404 19.63 -1.14 -10.50
C ILE A 404 20.55 -1.55 -9.36
N ASN A 405 20.51 -0.87 -8.22
CA ASN A 405 21.29 -1.24 -7.03
C ASN A 405 20.85 -2.60 -6.47
N MET A 406 19.53 -2.85 -6.35
CA MET A 406 19.01 -4.17 -5.98
C MET A 406 19.47 -5.27 -6.96
N TYR A 407 19.51 -4.97 -8.26
CA TYR A 407 20.00 -5.91 -9.27
C TYR A 407 21.50 -6.21 -9.10
N ILE A 408 22.33 -5.19 -8.86
CA ILE A 408 23.77 -5.36 -8.59
C ILE A 408 23.97 -6.21 -7.33
N GLU A 409 23.23 -5.92 -6.26
CA GLU A 409 23.28 -6.69 -5.02
C GLU A 409 22.90 -8.16 -5.24
N MET A 410 21.81 -8.42 -5.97
CA MET A 410 21.38 -9.76 -6.33
C MET A 410 22.48 -10.54 -7.05
N ILE A 411 23.06 -9.93 -8.10
CA ILE A 411 24.14 -10.58 -8.87
C ILE A 411 25.37 -10.85 -7.98
N ASN A 412 25.73 -9.94 -7.11
CA ASN A 412 26.87 -10.12 -6.20
C ASN A 412 26.62 -11.26 -5.18
N LYS A 413 25.40 -11.39 -4.68
CA LYS A 413 25.01 -12.49 -3.77
C LYS A 413 24.97 -13.85 -4.45
N GLU A 414 24.65 -13.90 -5.75
CA GLU A 414 24.60 -15.12 -6.57
C GLU A 414 25.94 -15.49 -7.20
N MET A 415 26.97 -14.65 -7.02
CA MET A 415 28.25 -14.85 -7.67
C MET A 415 29.00 -16.06 -7.11
N ALA A 416 29.18 -17.07 -7.94
CA ALA A 416 30.01 -18.24 -7.68
C ALA A 416 31.19 -18.29 -8.65
N GLU A 417 32.18 -19.15 -8.39
CA GLU A 417 33.39 -19.23 -9.23
C GLU A 417 33.07 -19.59 -10.70
N GLU A 418 32.09 -20.49 -10.90
CA GLU A 418 31.66 -20.94 -12.23
C GLU A 418 30.98 -19.84 -13.07
N ASN A 419 30.34 -18.84 -12.46
CA ASN A 419 29.63 -17.77 -13.16
C ASN A 419 30.31 -16.39 -13.02
N ARG A 420 31.45 -16.32 -12.31
CA ARG A 420 32.10 -15.08 -11.89
C ARG A 420 32.31 -14.07 -13.00
N THR A 421 32.83 -14.51 -14.14
CA THR A 421 33.09 -13.60 -15.27
C THR A 421 31.81 -12.96 -15.82
N ALA A 422 30.75 -13.74 -15.98
CA ALA A 422 29.46 -13.24 -16.46
C ALA A 422 28.80 -12.33 -15.43
N ALA A 423 28.88 -12.69 -14.15
CA ALA A 423 28.37 -11.87 -13.06
C ALA A 423 29.10 -10.51 -12.97
N MET A 424 30.42 -10.49 -13.02
CA MET A 424 31.21 -9.24 -13.04
C MET A 424 30.88 -8.36 -14.26
N GLN A 425 30.66 -8.96 -15.41
CA GLN A 425 30.24 -8.22 -16.60
C GLN A 425 28.84 -7.60 -16.40
N ALA A 426 27.87 -8.36 -15.88
CA ALA A 426 26.52 -7.86 -15.59
C ALA A 426 26.52 -6.71 -14.57
N VAL A 427 27.34 -6.81 -13.52
CA VAL A 427 27.54 -5.72 -12.55
C VAL A 427 28.12 -4.49 -13.23
N SER A 428 29.17 -4.66 -14.04
CA SER A 428 29.80 -3.54 -14.74
C SER A 428 28.84 -2.83 -15.72
N GLU A 429 28.00 -3.58 -16.41
CA GLU A 429 26.94 -3.01 -17.29
C GLU A 429 25.90 -2.23 -16.46
N ALA A 430 25.47 -2.76 -15.32
CA ALA A 430 24.51 -2.11 -14.45
C ALA A 430 25.08 -0.82 -13.81
N GLU A 431 26.33 -0.85 -13.38
CA GLU A 431 27.04 0.34 -12.89
C GLU A 431 27.23 1.40 -13.98
N ALA A 432 27.49 0.98 -15.23
CA ALA A 432 27.56 1.89 -16.37
C ALA A 432 26.20 2.56 -16.60
N LEU A 433 25.10 1.81 -16.50
CA LEU A 433 23.75 2.37 -16.61
C LEU A 433 23.46 3.38 -15.50
N LEU A 434 23.84 3.07 -14.25
CA LEU A 434 23.70 4.02 -13.12
C LEU A 434 24.37 5.37 -13.39
N ARG A 435 25.58 5.35 -13.97
CA ARG A 435 26.33 6.57 -14.30
C ARG A 435 25.69 7.38 -15.43
N LEU A 436 24.86 6.77 -16.25
CA LEU A 436 24.17 7.41 -17.37
C LEU A 436 22.76 7.90 -17.01
N LEU A 437 22.25 7.55 -15.83
CA LEU A 437 21.00 8.10 -15.33
C LEU A 437 21.14 9.58 -14.97
N PRO A 438 20.06 10.38 -15.10
CA PRO A 438 20.08 11.77 -14.67
C PRO A 438 20.30 11.88 -13.15
N ASP A 439 20.91 12.98 -12.74
CA ASP A 439 21.01 13.35 -11.33
C ASP A 439 19.80 14.15 -10.87
N PHE A 440 19.56 14.15 -9.55
CA PHE A 440 18.57 15.04 -8.96
C PHE A 440 18.98 16.50 -9.13
N MET A 441 18.04 17.33 -9.55
CA MET A 441 18.20 18.78 -9.54
C MET A 441 17.58 19.38 -8.27
N TYR A 442 18.06 20.56 -7.91
CA TYR A 442 17.60 21.29 -6.76
C TYR A 442 17.11 22.66 -7.19
N ASP A 443 16.08 23.18 -6.52
CA ASP A 443 15.59 24.53 -6.74
C ASP A 443 16.43 25.57 -6.00
N GLU A 444 16.07 26.86 -6.12
CA GLU A 444 16.78 27.96 -5.49
C GLU A 444 16.73 27.91 -3.95
N SER A 445 15.75 27.23 -3.36
CA SER A 445 15.65 27.02 -1.92
C SER A 445 16.53 25.85 -1.42
N GLY A 446 17.10 25.08 -2.33
CA GLY A 446 17.82 23.84 -2.06
C GLY A 446 16.94 22.61 -1.94
N ALA A 447 15.65 22.72 -2.24
CA ALA A 447 14.73 21.59 -2.29
C ALA A 447 15.00 20.70 -3.51
N VAL A 448 14.79 19.38 -3.37
CA VAL A 448 14.80 18.49 -4.52
C VAL A 448 13.65 18.83 -5.45
N LYS A 449 13.95 19.00 -6.73
CA LYS A 449 12.93 19.28 -7.75
C LYS A 449 12.09 18.05 -8.05
N GLU A 450 10.81 18.24 -8.31
CA GLU A 450 9.92 17.17 -8.72
C GLU A 450 10.25 16.64 -10.13
N TRP A 451 10.80 17.51 -10.98
CA TRP A 451 11.35 17.14 -12.29
C TRP A 451 12.79 17.65 -12.40
N SER A 452 13.72 16.75 -12.62
CA SER A 452 15.14 17.10 -12.77
C SER A 452 15.43 17.68 -14.17
N MET A 453 14.79 18.82 -14.44
CA MET A 453 14.88 19.58 -15.67
C MET A 453 14.92 21.08 -15.36
N LYS A 454 15.74 21.83 -16.09
CA LYS A 454 15.86 23.29 -15.91
C LYS A 454 14.60 24.04 -16.28
N GLU A 455 13.92 23.55 -17.32
CA GLU A 455 12.79 24.18 -17.95
C GLU A 455 11.50 24.10 -17.12
N TYR A 456 11.43 23.13 -16.18
CA TYR A 456 10.23 22.93 -15.39
C TYR A 456 10.29 23.72 -14.08
N GLY A 457 9.23 24.52 -13.84
CA GLY A 457 8.97 25.15 -12.56
C GLY A 457 8.26 24.20 -11.60
N GLU A 458 8.57 24.30 -10.32
CA GLU A 458 7.90 23.51 -9.29
C GLU A 458 6.44 23.92 -9.12
N ASN A 459 5.57 22.94 -8.91
CA ASN A 459 4.17 23.14 -8.54
C ASN A 459 3.92 22.57 -7.13
N ASN A 460 4.24 23.37 -6.13
CA ASN A 460 4.12 22.97 -4.74
C ASN A 460 2.68 23.04 -4.19
N ALA A 461 1.74 23.64 -4.92
CA ALA A 461 0.33 23.66 -4.55
C ALA A 461 -0.36 22.35 -4.94
N HIS A 462 0.14 21.22 -4.44
CA HIS A 462 -0.33 19.88 -4.74
C HIS A 462 -0.22 18.94 -3.54
N ARG A 463 -1.12 17.96 -3.42
CA ARG A 463 -1.17 17.01 -2.28
C ARG A 463 -0.13 15.89 -2.36
N HIS A 464 0.19 15.42 -3.57
CA HIS A 464 1.16 14.34 -3.76
C HIS A 464 2.60 14.82 -3.60
N ILE A 465 3.46 13.93 -3.15
CA ILE A 465 4.88 14.16 -2.88
C ILE A 465 5.77 13.09 -3.54
N SER A 466 5.41 12.67 -4.75
CA SER A 466 6.07 11.58 -5.48
C SER A 466 7.58 11.76 -5.64
N HIS A 467 8.06 13.01 -5.72
CA HIS A 467 9.49 13.35 -5.77
C HIS A 467 10.26 13.06 -4.47
N LEU A 468 9.56 12.73 -3.38
CA LEU A 468 10.17 12.34 -2.11
C LEU A 468 10.35 10.81 -1.98
N TYR A 469 10.12 10.08 -3.06
CA TYR A 469 10.44 8.64 -3.16
C TYR A 469 11.85 8.28 -2.65
N PRO A 470 12.90 9.09 -2.83
CA PRO A 470 14.21 8.81 -2.25
C PRO A 470 14.24 8.75 -0.72
N ALA A 471 13.29 9.41 -0.05
CA ALA A 471 13.18 9.37 1.41
C ALA A 471 12.34 8.19 1.87
N TRP A 472 11.15 8.02 1.26
CA TRP A 472 10.27 6.88 1.47
C TRP A 472 9.56 6.56 0.15
N PRO A 473 9.50 5.30 -0.28
CA PRO A 473 9.81 4.06 0.46
C PRO A 473 11.29 3.66 0.47
N THR A 474 12.15 4.26 -0.35
CA THR A 474 13.57 3.87 -0.41
C THR A 474 14.38 4.35 0.81
N LEU A 475 15.66 3.96 0.86
CA LEU A 475 16.60 4.36 1.90
C LEU A 475 17.66 5.35 1.40
N GLN A 476 17.49 5.95 0.22
CA GLN A 476 18.55 6.76 -0.42
C GLN A 476 18.97 7.96 0.43
N THR A 477 18.02 8.60 1.10
CA THR A 477 18.32 9.73 2.01
C THR A 477 19.08 9.34 3.28
N GLN A 478 19.13 8.06 3.63
CA GLN A 478 19.87 7.61 4.81
C GLN A 478 21.37 7.62 4.58
N HIS A 479 21.78 7.53 3.32
CA HIS A 479 23.19 7.50 2.89
C HIS A 479 23.64 8.80 2.20
N ASP A 480 22.71 9.75 2.00
CA ASP A 480 22.97 11.06 1.38
C ASP A 480 22.32 12.19 2.20
N SER A 481 23.12 12.83 3.05
CA SER A 481 22.67 13.92 3.91
C SER A 481 22.23 15.16 3.14
N LYS A 482 22.79 15.42 1.96
CA LYS A 482 22.40 16.52 1.08
C LYS A 482 20.99 16.25 0.52
N LEU A 483 20.76 15.05 0.01
CA LEU A 483 19.46 14.64 -0.49
C LEU A 483 18.41 14.65 0.64
N ALA A 484 18.77 14.18 1.84
CA ALA A 484 17.89 14.25 3.01
C ALA A 484 17.48 15.68 3.36
N ALA A 485 18.44 16.62 3.36
CA ALA A 485 18.16 18.03 3.59
C ALA A 485 17.27 18.63 2.50
N ALA A 486 17.50 18.27 1.24
CA ALA A 486 16.72 18.72 0.11
C ALA A 486 15.28 18.18 0.13
N CYS A 487 15.07 16.93 0.54
CA CYS A 487 13.74 16.36 0.75
C CYS A 487 12.98 17.09 1.87
N ARG A 488 13.64 17.41 2.99
CA ARG A 488 13.02 18.22 4.06
C ARG A 488 12.60 19.60 3.55
N GLN A 489 13.46 20.27 2.78
CA GLN A 489 13.13 21.56 2.21
C GLN A 489 11.95 21.48 1.24
N ALA A 490 11.85 20.43 0.45
CA ALA A 490 10.72 20.20 -0.45
C ALA A 490 9.38 20.05 0.32
N ILE A 491 9.38 19.36 1.46
CA ILE A 491 8.20 19.27 2.34
C ILE A 491 7.81 20.68 2.86
N ILE A 492 8.79 21.45 3.31
CA ILE A 492 8.55 22.82 3.80
C ILE A 492 7.89 23.66 2.70
N ASN A 493 8.43 23.63 1.48
CA ASN A 493 7.88 24.35 0.34
C ASN A 493 6.45 23.89 0.04
N ARG A 494 6.20 22.57 0.00
CA ARG A 494 4.89 21.96 -0.23
C ARG A 494 3.87 22.41 0.83
N ASN A 495 4.22 22.34 2.10
CA ASN A 495 3.36 22.77 3.20
C ASN A 495 3.06 24.27 3.15
N HIS A 496 4.02 25.11 2.73
CA HIS A 496 3.85 26.55 2.65
C HIS A 496 2.91 26.95 1.50
N GLU A 497 3.03 26.31 0.34
CA GLU A 497 2.31 26.71 -0.86
C GLU A 497 0.95 26.05 -1.01
N ASN A 498 0.78 24.84 -0.46
CA ASN A 498 -0.48 24.09 -0.57
C ASN A 498 -1.55 24.46 0.46
N LYS A 499 -1.41 25.55 1.19
CA LYS A 499 -2.35 26.00 2.24
C LYS A 499 -3.83 26.00 1.78
N GLY A 500 -4.45 24.82 1.74
CA GLY A 500 -5.84 24.62 1.34
C GLY A 500 -6.13 24.87 -0.16
N LYS A 501 -5.12 24.88 -1.00
CA LYS A 501 -5.30 25.05 -2.45
C LYS A 501 -5.61 23.76 -3.18
N ASP A 502 -5.07 22.67 -2.69
CA ASP A 502 -5.40 21.32 -3.12
C ASP A 502 -5.80 20.56 -1.85
N ASP A 503 -7.08 20.19 -1.75
CA ASP A 503 -7.60 19.52 -0.57
C ASP A 503 -6.80 18.27 -0.30
N THR A 504 -6.08 18.30 0.79
CA THR A 504 -5.19 17.23 1.15
C THR A 504 -6.02 16.04 1.57
N ALA A 505 -5.98 15.03 0.77
CA ALA A 505 -6.56 13.76 1.12
C ALA A 505 -5.76 13.10 2.25
N SER A 506 -6.44 12.32 3.08
CA SER A 506 -5.84 11.66 4.25
C SER A 506 -4.62 10.80 3.88
N HIS A 507 -4.63 10.15 2.70
CA HIS A 507 -3.48 9.39 2.21
C HIS A 507 -2.23 10.28 1.99
N GLY A 508 -2.41 11.52 1.57
CA GLY A 508 -1.29 12.46 1.41
C GLY A 508 -0.64 12.82 2.75
N TRP A 509 -1.42 12.90 3.81
CA TRP A 509 -0.90 13.11 5.16
C TRP A 509 -0.14 11.89 5.67
N ILE A 510 -0.65 10.67 5.44
CA ILE A 510 0.05 9.43 5.78
C ILE A 510 1.36 9.31 5.00
N HIS A 511 1.33 9.55 3.69
CA HIS A 511 2.54 9.51 2.87
C HIS A 511 3.59 10.49 3.39
N LYS A 512 3.17 11.72 3.69
CA LYS A 512 4.05 12.73 4.27
C LYS A 512 4.60 12.30 5.63
N ALA A 513 3.77 11.74 6.52
CA ALA A 513 4.23 11.27 7.82
C ALA A 513 5.24 10.12 7.71
N LEU A 514 5.07 9.20 6.76
CA LEU A 514 6.05 8.14 6.46
C LEU A 514 7.39 8.73 5.99
N VAL A 515 7.37 9.73 5.11
CA VAL A 515 8.57 10.45 4.67
C VAL A 515 9.24 11.17 5.85
N GLU A 516 8.48 11.91 6.65
CA GLU A 516 9.00 12.63 7.82
C GLU A 516 9.56 11.69 8.88
N ALA A 517 8.92 10.55 9.14
CA ALA A 517 9.45 9.53 10.05
C ALA A 517 10.79 8.98 9.55
N ARG A 518 10.90 8.68 8.26
CA ARG A 518 12.14 8.23 7.63
C ARG A 518 13.22 9.32 7.64
N LEU A 519 12.86 10.58 7.53
CA LEU A 519 13.74 11.73 7.71
C LEU A 519 14.03 12.05 9.20
N LYS A 520 13.45 11.27 10.13
CA LYS A 520 13.66 11.38 11.58
C LYS A 520 13.22 12.73 12.18
N ASN A 521 12.07 13.23 11.66
CA ASN A 521 11.46 14.49 12.09
C ASN A 521 10.26 14.21 13.02
N ALA A 522 10.55 13.93 14.29
CA ALA A 522 9.55 13.53 15.28
C ALA A 522 8.42 14.56 15.47
N ASP A 523 8.74 15.85 15.45
CA ASP A 523 7.73 16.91 15.63
C ASP A 523 6.75 16.96 14.46
N ALA A 524 7.23 16.86 13.21
CA ALA A 524 6.36 16.88 12.04
C ALA A 524 5.46 15.64 11.96
N VAL A 525 5.96 14.47 12.40
CA VAL A 525 5.13 13.26 12.49
C VAL A 525 4.07 13.44 13.57
N TYR A 526 4.43 13.94 14.75
CA TYR A 526 3.48 14.23 15.83
C TYR A 526 2.38 15.20 15.39
N ASP A 527 2.76 16.30 14.74
CA ASP A 527 1.81 17.30 14.23
C ASP A 527 0.86 16.70 13.20
N THR A 528 1.36 15.77 12.36
CA THR A 528 0.52 15.08 11.38
C THR A 528 -0.44 14.09 12.05
N LEU A 529 0.00 13.35 13.07
CA LEU A 529 -0.87 12.47 13.84
C LEU A 529 -2.00 13.25 14.53
N ASN A 530 -1.67 14.40 15.15
CA ASN A 530 -2.68 15.30 15.71
C ASN A 530 -3.66 15.79 14.66
N LEU A 531 -3.17 16.22 13.49
CA LEU A 531 -4.02 16.65 12.39
C LEU A 531 -4.99 15.55 11.96
N LEU A 532 -4.52 14.31 11.85
CA LEU A 532 -5.34 13.16 11.47
C LEU A 532 -6.49 12.90 12.46
N VAL A 533 -6.22 12.90 13.77
CA VAL A 533 -7.24 12.60 14.78
C VAL A 533 -8.23 13.75 15.00
N HIS A 534 -7.82 15.00 14.79
CA HIS A 534 -8.68 16.17 14.86
C HIS A 534 -9.50 16.43 13.60
N SER A 535 -9.13 15.74 12.50
CA SER A 535 -9.88 15.82 11.25
C SER A 535 -11.05 14.85 11.25
N ASP A 536 -12.11 15.18 10.51
CA ASP A 536 -13.32 14.36 10.43
C ASP A 536 -13.15 13.16 9.48
N ILE A 537 -11.98 12.50 9.50
CA ILE A 537 -11.66 11.37 8.63
C ILE A 537 -11.92 10.00 9.24
N PHE A 538 -11.96 9.89 10.58
CA PHE A 538 -12.24 8.62 11.23
C PHE A 538 -13.74 8.39 11.38
N TYR A 539 -14.19 7.21 10.97
CA TYR A 539 -15.52 6.71 11.26
C TYR A 539 -15.58 6.10 12.67
N THR A 540 -16.79 5.86 13.18
CA THR A 540 -17.00 5.17 14.46
C THR A 540 -16.44 3.76 14.49
N THR A 541 -16.14 3.17 13.33
CA THR A 541 -15.44 1.89 13.18
C THR A 541 -13.92 2.02 13.31
N LEU A 542 -13.39 3.21 13.53
CA LEU A 542 -11.96 3.57 13.49
C LEU A 542 -11.29 3.36 12.12
N PHE A 543 -12.06 3.05 11.08
CA PHE A 543 -11.60 3.15 9.69
C PHE A 543 -11.78 4.57 9.17
N THR A 544 -11.30 4.82 7.98
CA THR A 544 -11.04 6.19 7.55
C THR A 544 -11.76 6.60 6.26
N ASP A 545 -11.93 7.89 6.11
CA ASP A 545 -12.33 8.55 4.88
C ASP A 545 -11.10 9.08 4.15
N HIS A 546 -11.20 9.16 2.85
CA HIS A 546 -10.19 9.82 2.02
C HIS A 546 -10.21 11.34 2.20
N ASN A 547 -11.39 11.92 2.32
CA ASN A 547 -11.61 13.35 2.41
C ASN A 547 -11.91 13.82 3.83
N THR A 548 -11.48 15.02 4.16
CA THR A 548 -11.82 15.68 5.43
C THR A 548 -13.23 16.28 5.45
N ASP A 549 -13.84 16.46 4.27
CA ASP A 549 -15.23 16.90 4.13
C ASP A 549 -16.13 15.67 3.90
N ARG A 550 -16.78 15.19 4.94
CA ARG A 550 -17.68 14.03 4.88
C ARG A 550 -18.88 14.19 3.95
N SER A 551 -19.24 15.41 3.57
CA SER A 551 -20.29 15.62 2.55
C SER A 551 -19.86 15.10 1.18
N LYS A 552 -18.56 14.89 0.99
CA LYS A 552 -17.91 14.30 -0.17
C LYS A 552 -17.14 13.03 0.22
N GLY A 553 -17.56 12.39 1.30
CA GLY A 553 -16.87 11.26 1.90
C GLY A 553 -16.61 10.13 0.91
N VAL A 554 -15.44 9.56 0.98
CA VAL A 554 -15.03 8.37 0.25
C VAL A 554 -14.33 7.45 1.22
N TYR A 555 -15.02 6.39 1.59
CA TYR A 555 -14.46 5.39 2.48
C TYR A 555 -13.17 4.79 1.87
N CYS A 556 -12.08 4.89 2.60
CA CYS A 556 -10.76 4.45 2.18
C CYS A 556 -9.95 3.96 3.40
N THR A 557 -9.22 2.88 3.25
CA THR A 557 -8.47 2.27 4.37
C THR A 557 -7.02 2.72 4.47
N ASP A 558 -6.56 3.58 3.58
CA ASP A 558 -5.16 3.99 3.47
C ASP A 558 -4.61 4.55 4.77
N THR A 559 -5.37 5.44 5.42
CA THR A 559 -4.95 6.09 6.66
C THR A 559 -4.94 5.10 7.82
N ALA A 560 -5.98 4.29 7.96
CA ALA A 560 -6.05 3.31 9.03
C ALA A 560 -4.89 2.30 8.97
N PHE A 561 -4.55 1.82 7.78
CA PHE A 561 -3.48 0.82 7.63
C PHE A 561 -2.09 1.47 7.59
N GLY A 562 -1.95 2.60 6.91
CA GLY A 562 -0.68 3.32 6.81
C GLY A 562 -0.19 3.88 8.16
N LEU A 563 -1.09 4.14 9.09
CA LEU A 563 -0.75 4.57 10.44
C LEU A 563 0.13 3.53 11.17
N VAL A 564 -0.06 2.23 10.90
CA VAL A 564 0.81 1.18 11.42
C VAL A 564 2.26 1.38 10.96
N GLY A 565 2.43 1.67 9.67
CA GLY A 565 3.76 1.94 9.11
C GLY A 565 4.41 3.17 9.72
N ILE A 566 3.65 4.25 9.93
CA ILE A 566 4.15 5.47 10.58
C ILE A 566 4.67 5.15 11.99
N ILE A 567 3.86 4.49 12.81
CA ILE A 567 4.25 4.17 14.19
C ILE A 567 5.47 3.27 14.21
N ASN A 568 5.54 2.26 13.34
CA ASN A 568 6.71 1.40 13.25
C ASN A 568 7.98 2.18 12.84
N GLU A 569 7.90 3.08 11.86
CA GLU A 569 9.03 3.93 11.45
C GLU A 569 9.41 4.97 12.52
N MET A 570 8.46 5.42 13.36
CA MET A 570 8.78 6.25 14.53
C MET A 570 9.56 5.50 15.58
N LEU A 571 9.27 4.21 15.76
CA LEU A 571 9.87 3.36 16.79
C LEU A 571 11.19 2.76 16.37
N ILE A 572 11.32 2.33 15.10
CA ILE A 572 12.50 1.63 14.59
C ILE A 572 12.77 2.01 13.14
N TYR A 573 13.97 2.51 12.90
CA TYR A 573 14.60 2.47 11.58
C TYR A 573 15.59 1.32 11.54
N SER A 574 15.72 0.65 10.41
CA SER A 574 16.78 -0.34 10.19
C SER A 574 17.19 -0.42 8.72
N ASP A 575 18.44 -0.75 8.51
CA ASP A 575 19.05 -1.18 7.25
C ASP A 575 19.96 -2.39 7.51
N GLU A 576 20.77 -2.80 6.55
CA GLU A 576 21.65 -3.96 6.68
C GLU A 576 22.69 -3.85 7.81
N HIS A 577 23.01 -2.64 8.25
CA HIS A 577 24.10 -2.36 9.19
C HIS A 577 23.67 -1.60 10.44
N THR A 578 22.44 -1.15 10.50
CA THR A 578 21.97 -0.25 11.56
C THR A 578 20.59 -0.63 12.06
N ILE A 579 20.42 -0.58 13.37
CA ILE A 579 19.11 -0.51 14.04
C ILE A 579 19.11 0.78 14.84
N GLU A 580 18.28 1.74 14.47
CA GLU A 580 18.09 2.98 15.22
C GLU A 580 16.75 2.93 15.97
N LEU A 581 16.84 3.05 17.28
CA LEU A 581 15.71 3.02 18.20
C LEU A 581 15.13 4.42 18.35
N LEU A 582 13.83 4.55 18.30
CA LEU A 582 13.06 5.79 18.44
C LEU A 582 13.51 6.94 17.51
N PRO A 583 13.80 6.67 16.21
CA PRO A 583 14.36 7.67 15.30
C PRO A 583 13.46 8.90 15.12
N ALA A 584 12.12 8.72 15.24
CA ALA A 584 11.13 9.77 15.04
C ALA A 584 10.04 9.79 16.14
N TRP A 585 10.34 9.28 17.33
CA TRP A 585 9.42 9.32 18.46
C TRP A 585 9.41 10.72 19.10
N SER A 586 8.23 11.31 19.24
CA SER A 586 8.05 12.57 19.97
C SER A 586 7.83 12.31 21.46
N ASP A 587 8.57 13.02 22.33
CA ASP A 587 8.40 12.96 23.78
C ASP A 587 6.98 13.32 24.24
N LYS A 588 6.25 14.09 23.42
CA LYS A 588 4.86 14.47 23.69
C LYS A 588 3.92 13.26 23.73
N LEU A 589 4.29 12.15 23.09
CA LEU A 589 3.53 10.89 23.11
C LEU A 589 3.83 10.04 24.35
N GLY A 590 4.75 10.50 25.24
CA GLY A 590 5.05 9.82 26.48
C GLY A 590 5.91 8.56 26.32
N SER A 591 5.99 7.84 27.43
CA SER A 591 6.71 6.56 27.52
C SER A 591 5.87 5.42 26.95
N GLY A 592 6.50 4.27 26.72
CA GLY A 592 5.79 3.12 26.21
C GLY A 592 6.66 1.89 26.06
N MET A 593 6.10 0.89 25.41
CA MET A 593 6.75 -0.38 25.14
C MET A 593 6.23 -0.95 23.80
N VAL A 594 7.10 -1.59 23.07
CA VAL A 594 6.72 -2.43 21.94
C VAL A 594 7.49 -3.75 21.98
N LYS A 595 6.84 -4.83 21.57
CA LYS A 595 7.46 -6.15 21.39
C LYS A 595 7.20 -6.67 19.99
N GLY A 596 8.12 -7.46 19.48
CA GLY A 596 7.95 -8.25 18.27
C GLY A 596 8.17 -7.48 16.97
N LEU A 597 8.60 -6.20 17.01
CA LEU A 597 8.95 -5.48 15.79
C LEU A 597 10.12 -6.17 15.07
N ARG A 598 10.02 -6.23 13.76
CA ARG A 598 11.03 -6.83 12.90
C ARG A 598 11.83 -5.76 12.16
N THR A 599 13.09 -6.08 11.94
CA THR A 599 14.05 -5.18 11.29
C THR A 599 14.46 -5.70 9.91
N ARG A 600 14.94 -4.79 9.05
CA ARG A 600 15.47 -5.10 7.72
C ARG A 600 16.82 -5.85 7.76
N CYS A 601 17.43 -6.03 8.92
CA CYS A 601 18.61 -6.90 9.13
C CYS A 601 18.24 -8.28 9.69
N GLY A 602 16.96 -8.68 9.65
CA GLY A 602 16.49 -10.01 10.07
C GLY A 602 16.46 -10.23 11.59
N ILE A 603 16.59 -9.16 12.39
CA ILE A 603 16.57 -9.23 13.85
C ILE A 603 15.17 -8.83 14.35
N THR A 604 14.65 -9.59 15.30
CA THR A 604 13.43 -9.23 16.02
C THR A 604 13.76 -8.42 17.26
N ILE A 605 13.09 -7.30 17.45
CA ILE A 605 13.08 -6.57 18.70
C ILE A 605 12.12 -7.30 19.65
N ASN A 606 12.64 -8.10 20.55
CA ASN A 606 11.85 -8.86 21.49
C ASN A 606 11.08 -7.94 22.43
N GLU A 607 11.73 -6.89 22.91
CA GLU A 607 11.13 -5.82 23.68
C GLU A 607 11.95 -4.52 23.52
N LEU A 608 11.26 -3.43 23.27
CA LEU A 608 11.77 -2.07 23.36
C LEU A 608 10.83 -1.30 24.30
N LYS A 609 11.35 -0.86 25.44
CA LYS A 609 10.65 0.01 26.38
C LYS A 609 11.40 1.34 26.48
N TRP A 610 10.67 2.43 26.52
CA TRP A 610 11.27 3.75 26.66
C TRP A 610 10.63 4.55 27.80
N ASP A 611 11.42 5.39 28.41
CA ASP A 611 11.04 6.27 29.51
C ASP A 611 11.49 7.69 29.12
N VAL A 612 10.54 8.54 28.77
CA VAL A 612 10.80 9.89 28.26
C VAL A 612 11.34 10.81 29.35
N ASP A 613 10.94 10.59 30.62
CA ASP A 613 11.38 11.40 31.76
C ASP A 613 12.84 11.08 32.13
N LYS A 614 13.22 9.80 32.08
CA LYS A 614 14.58 9.36 32.36
C LYS A 614 15.51 9.45 31.15
N LYS A 615 14.97 9.68 29.96
CA LYS A 615 15.71 9.62 28.69
C LYS A 615 16.47 8.29 28.51
N LYS A 616 15.78 7.17 28.82
CA LYS A 616 16.31 5.82 28.70
C LYS A 616 15.46 4.94 27.80
N VAL A 617 16.14 4.06 27.07
CA VAL A 617 15.52 2.95 26.34
C VAL A 617 16.09 1.64 26.88
N TYR A 618 15.19 0.71 27.13
CA TYR A 618 15.49 -0.66 27.54
C TYR A 618 15.18 -1.57 26.36
N VAL A 619 16.18 -2.29 25.85
CA VAL A 619 16.01 -3.10 24.64
C VAL A 619 16.47 -4.53 24.84
N SER A 620 15.61 -5.47 24.46
CA SER A 620 15.89 -6.90 24.36
C SER A 620 15.82 -7.35 22.90
N LEU A 621 16.90 -7.95 22.44
CA LEU A 621 16.98 -8.58 21.12
C LEU A 621 18.03 -9.71 21.18
N ASP A 622 18.16 -10.49 20.12
CA ASP A 622 19.19 -11.51 20.03
C ASP A 622 20.56 -10.84 19.76
N TRP A 623 21.26 -10.47 20.83
CA TRP A 623 22.54 -9.75 20.75
C TRP A 623 23.64 -10.51 20.02
N ASP A 624 23.57 -11.84 19.98
CA ASP A 624 24.55 -12.66 19.28
C ASP A 624 24.42 -12.51 17.75
N LYS A 625 23.23 -12.13 17.27
CA LYS A 625 22.96 -11.84 15.85
C LYS A 625 23.28 -10.41 15.44
N THR A 626 23.68 -9.55 16.35
CA THR A 626 24.01 -8.14 16.05
C THR A 626 25.45 -7.91 15.67
N GLU A 627 26.26 -8.95 15.47
CA GLU A 627 27.62 -8.79 15.01
C GLU A 627 27.65 -8.04 13.67
N GLY A 628 28.38 -6.92 13.63
CA GLY A 628 28.43 -6.04 12.46
C GLY A 628 27.25 -5.07 12.31
N ILE A 629 26.26 -5.11 13.22
CA ILE A 629 25.11 -4.21 13.22
C ILE A 629 25.26 -3.17 14.32
N ASN A 630 25.09 -1.91 13.95
CA ASN A 630 25.17 -0.79 14.88
C ASN A 630 23.78 -0.51 15.48
N VAL A 631 23.60 -0.76 16.78
CA VAL A 631 22.38 -0.45 17.51
C VAL A 631 22.52 0.89 18.20
N VAL A 632 21.74 1.88 17.79
CA VAL A 632 21.85 3.27 18.26
C VAL A 632 20.49 3.82 18.69
N CYS A 633 20.54 4.81 19.58
CA CYS A 633 19.44 5.72 19.89
C CYS A 633 20.04 7.11 20.09
N ARG A 634 19.50 8.11 19.39
CA ARG A 634 20.12 9.45 19.41
C ARG A 634 19.75 10.26 20.64
N ASN A 635 18.53 10.08 21.12
CA ASN A 635 17.93 10.96 22.13
C ASN A 635 17.83 10.32 23.51
N TYR A 636 18.16 9.03 23.64
CA TYR A 636 18.02 8.25 24.86
C TYR A 636 19.25 7.39 25.10
N GLU A 637 19.56 7.14 26.37
CA GLU A 637 20.59 6.18 26.77
C GLU A 637 20.05 4.76 26.61
N ILE A 638 20.84 3.89 25.95
CA ILE A 638 20.46 2.49 25.72
C ILE A 638 20.86 1.62 26.91
N GLU A 639 19.92 0.91 27.46
CA GLU A 639 20.10 -0.13 28.48
C GLU A 639 19.71 -1.49 27.87
N LYS A 640 20.67 -2.40 27.77
CA LYS A 640 20.45 -3.75 27.23
C LYS A 640 19.80 -4.61 28.32
N ILE A 641 18.67 -5.20 27.99
CA ILE A 641 18.01 -6.20 28.86
C ILE A 641 18.30 -7.60 28.33
N GLY A 642 18.64 -8.52 29.25
CA GLY A 642 18.78 -9.94 28.90
C GLY A 642 17.43 -10.53 28.53
N HIS A 643 17.44 -11.45 27.57
CA HIS A 643 16.25 -12.25 27.30
C HIS A 643 16.02 -13.19 28.48
N GLU A 644 14.96 -13.02 29.26
CA GLU A 644 14.49 -14.08 30.14
C GLU A 644 14.00 -15.22 29.24
N ARG A 645 14.71 -16.35 29.29
CA ARG A 645 14.44 -17.54 28.49
C ARG A 645 13.20 -18.26 28.99
#